data_72c0d8989139b7f14695806efc8391b4
#
_entry.id   72c0d8989139b7f14695806efc8391b4
#
_cell.length_a   1.000
_cell.length_b   1.000
_cell.length_c   1.000
_cell.angle_alpha   90.00
_cell.angle_beta   90.00
_cell.angle_gamma   90.00
#
_symmetry.space_group_name_H-M   'P 1'
#
loop_
_entity.id
_entity.type
_entity.pdbx_description
1 polymer ?
#
loop_
_entity_poly.entity_id
_entity_poly.type
_entity_poly.pdbx_seq_one_letter_code
_entity_poly.pdbx_strand_id
1 'polypeptide(L)'
;MLKNSKERSGFALVWFLFSIAYTVVLLGTGYNFLAPFAAAIAAVTALIVFIRALFNKKFEPLFVVSYAYIILELFVYFLFWGADEFGKIVWYNLILSALPLFSGLMLYALDKKLPDGTLKRFATAALSLAMTATSLCYVFYMSLRIRPTVESLQAGHDAYLKELSKTQADADAPNVLIILMDDMAYSDISAYSYLGKANATIQTPNIDSLAEGGKYAAENGIFMENFYASAPVCTPSRFSLLTGRYATRGYIDNVIFPTPCDSDPYSITHFINPYQFLNNVDGILGDEITIAEALKAVGYDTSCIGKWNLGDYGEYLPTNQGFDYFYGSYYVNDMTPYNWVREVGGKAEEVRTHAENLDQSESTKEFTKELKATLEKSIDSGNKFFSFYATPWPHYPIFSDNNGNGKGDTTDDSYVDCIEEFDKSLGEIFDMLEDKGVFDDTMIIFTSDNGPGREGVTGSLRGRKNTTFDGGMKVPMIVSYPKGVRNGTIANTAGGYKIESSAMLTDLFPTILSYAGVDVFPSDRIIDGVNLKSLWSGEVAPDSRVHDALFYMKKGTVQAVQMPVEVGGVTYDFKYYQKVRTENSAFIDQQYKNYLFNLDKDPAEGYNISMTCPDVADTLLQALKDFRKSLKENRRGIK
;
A
#
# COMPACT_ATOMS: atom_id res chain seq x y z
N MET A 1 -26.58 -29.72 -30.62
CA MET A 1 -27.83 -29.52 -29.88
C MET A 1 -28.34 -30.85 -29.42
N LEU A 2 -28.39 -31.07 -28.12
CA LEU A 2 -28.77 -32.36 -27.52
C LEU A 2 -30.25 -32.66 -27.82
N LYS A 3 -30.52 -33.81 -28.45
CA LYS A 3 -31.86 -34.15 -28.96
C LYS A 3 -32.73 -34.92 -27.95
N ASN A 4 -32.15 -35.49 -26.89
CA ASN A 4 -32.82 -36.37 -25.92
C ASN A 4 -32.78 -35.79 -24.49
N SER A 5 -33.83 -36.03 -23.70
CA SER A 5 -33.89 -35.57 -22.30
C SER A 5 -32.78 -36.19 -21.42
N LYS A 6 -32.40 -37.45 -21.67
CA LYS A 6 -31.32 -38.15 -20.96
C LYS A 6 -29.94 -37.54 -21.25
N GLU A 7 -29.67 -37.13 -22.49
CA GLU A 7 -28.41 -36.51 -22.89
C GLU A 7 -28.26 -35.10 -22.25
N ARG A 8 -29.37 -34.38 -22.10
CA ARG A 8 -29.40 -33.06 -21.46
C ARG A 8 -29.18 -33.13 -19.96
N SER A 9 -29.79 -34.14 -19.31
CA SER A 9 -29.57 -34.38 -17.88
C SER A 9 -28.15 -34.85 -17.59
N GLY A 10 -27.57 -35.68 -18.50
CA GLY A 10 -26.17 -36.09 -18.40
C GLY A 10 -25.20 -34.92 -18.56
N PHE A 11 -25.44 -34.02 -19.51
CA PHE A 11 -24.63 -32.83 -19.70
C PHE A 11 -24.71 -31.85 -18.50
N ALA A 12 -25.91 -31.64 -17.97
CA ALA A 12 -26.10 -30.81 -16.78
C ALA A 12 -25.40 -31.39 -15.55
N LEU A 13 -25.41 -32.70 -15.39
CA LEU A 13 -24.68 -33.36 -14.30
C LEU A 13 -23.16 -33.24 -14.45
N VAL A 14 -22.63 -33.46 -15.66
CA VAL A 14 -21.19 -33.31 -15.96
C VAL A 14 -20.76 -31.86 -15.69
N TRP A 15 -21.56 -30.90 -16.12
CA TRP A 15 -21.28 -29.46 -15.86
C TRP A 15 -21.34 -29.12 -14.40
N PHE A 16 -22.28 -29.64 -13.64
CA PHE A 16 -22.38 -29.49 -12.20
C PHE A 16 -21.15 -30.03 -11.47
N LEU A 17 -20.73 -31.27 -11.82
CA LEU A 17 -19.52 -31.87 -11.26
C LEU A 17 -18.25 -31.11 -11.63
N PHE A 18 -18.18 -30.61 -12.86
CA PHE A 18 -17.08 -29.74 -13.30
C PHE A 18 -17.06 -28.44 -12.50
N SER A 19 -18.21 -27.85 -12.23
CA SER A 19 -18.31 -26.61 -11.43
C SER A 19 -17.82 -26.83 -10.00
N ILE A 20 -18.17 -27.97 -9.38
CA ILE A 20 -17.66 -28.32 -8.04
C ILE A 20 -16.13 -28.50 -8.08
N ALA A 21 -15.62 -29.28 -9.05
CA ALA A 21 -14.18 -29.50 -9.19
C ALA A 21 -13.42 -28.19 -9.44
N TYR A 22 -13.97 -27.30 -10.26
CA TYR A 22 -13.42 -25.98 -10.55
C TYR A 22 -13.36 -25.10 -9.30
N THR A 23 -14.44 -25.10 -8.51
CA THR A 23 -14.50 -24.36 -7.25
C THR A 23 -13.49 -24.86 -6.22
N VAL A 24 -13.38 -26.18 -6.08
CA VAL A 24 -12.39 -26.79 -5.18
C VAL A 24 -10.97 -26.41 -5.61
N VAL A 25 -10.68 -26.39 -6.91
CA VAL A 25 -9.39 -25.97 -7.45
C VAL A 25 -9.14 -24.48 -7.20
N LEU A 26 -10.13 -23.60 -7.42
CA LEU A 26 -10.00 -22.15 -7.15
C LEU A 26 -9.76 -21.87 -5.67
N LEU A 27 -10.48 -22.52 -4.77
CA LEU A 27 -10.32 -22.37 -3.32
C LEU A 27 -8.99 -22.93 -2.83
N GLY A 28 -8.46 -23.96 -3.49
CA GLY A 28 -7.20 -24.61 -3.11
C GLY A 28 -5.94 -23.93 -3.65
N THR A 29 -6.03 -23.24 -4.78
CA THR A 29 -4.84 -22.74 -5.52
C THR A 29 -4.62 -21.23 -5.39
N GLY A 30 -5.58 -20.44 -4.89
CA GLY A 30 -5.46 -18.99 -4.82
C GLY A 30 -5.31 -18.29 -6.20
N TYR A 31 -5.57 -18.98 -7.30
CA TYR A 31 -5.42 -18.44 -8.66
C TYR A 31 -6.59 -17.54 -9.05
N ASN A 32 -6.41 -16.24 -8.82
CA ASN A 32 -7.46 -15.22 -8.92
C ASN A 32 -7.69 -14.66 -10.33
N PHE A 33 -6.76 -14.87 -11.24
CA PHE A 33 -6.78 -14.24 -12.58
C PHE A 33 -7.92 -14.76 -13.48
N LEU A 34 -8.34 -16.01 -13.32
CA LEU A 34 -9.38 -16.61 -14.17
C LEU A 34 -10.82 -16.40 -13.66
N ALA A 35 -10.98 -15.97 -12.42
CA ALA A 35 -12.30 -15.82 -11.80
C ALA A 35 -13.22 -14.79 -12.52
N PRO A 36 -12.75 -13.59 -12.96
CA PRO A 36 -13.58 -12.63 -13.69
C PRO A 36 -14.11 -13.17 -15.01
N PHE A 37 -13.27 -13.92 -15.76
CA PHE A 37 -13.66 -14.49 -17.05
C PHE A 37 -14.69 -15.61 -16.86
N ALA A 38 -14.51 -16.44 -15.85
CA ALA A 38 -15.47 -17.49 -15.50
C ALA A 38 -16.80 -16.89 -15.02
N ALA A 39 -16.79 -15.81 -14.25
CA ALA A 39 -17.99 -15.09 -13.83
C ALA A 39 -18.74 -14.49 -15.03
N ALA A 40 -18.05 -13.84 -15.95
CA ALA A 40 -18.64 -13.28 -17.16
C ALA A 40 -19.27 -14.37 -18.05
N ILE A 41 -18.57 -15.49 -18.25
CA ILE A 41 -19.07 -16.63 -19.02
C ILE A 41 -20.30 -17.24 -18.33
N ALA A 42 -20.27 -17.40 -17.02
CA ALA A 42 -21.38 -17.92 -16.23
C ALA A 42 -22.61 -16.99 -16.30
N ALA A 43 -22.43 -15.67 -16.15
CA ALA A 43 -23.49 -14.68 -16.24
C ALA A 43 -24.14 -14.65 -17.64
N VAL A 44 -23.34 -14.62 -18.70
CA VAL A 44 -23.84 -14.67 -20.10
C VAL A 44 -24.60 -15.95 -20.36
N THR A 45 -24.10 -17.06 -19.87
CA THR A 45 -24.75 -18.35 -20.09
C THR A 45 -26.04 -18.49 -19.26
N ALA A 46 -26.07 -17.98 -18.03
CA ALA A 46 -27.29 -17.90 -17.22
C ALA A 46 -28.36 -17.01 -17.90
N LEU A 47 -27.97 -15.89 -18.46
CA LEU A 47 -28.88 -15.01 -19.22
C LEU A 47 -29.43 -15.73 -20.46
N ILE A 48 -28.61 -16.45 -21.20
CA ILE A 48 -29.05 -17.28 -22.36
C ILE A 48 -30.02 -18.36 -21.93
N VAL A 49 -29.76 -19.01 -20.80
CA VAL A 49 -30.66 -20.06 -20.26
C VAL A 49 -31.97 -19.43 -19.79
N PHE A 50 -31.94 -18.28 -19.12
CA PHE A 50 -33.13 -17.52 -18.71
C PHE A 50 -33.98 -17.12 -19.92
N ILE A 51 -33.37 -16.51 -20.96
CA ILE A 51 -34.06 -16.14 -22.20
C ILE A 51 -34.68 -17.35 -22.89
N ARG A 52 -33.94 -18.49 -22.97
CA ARG A 52 -34.47 -19.73 -23.51
C ARG A 52 -35.61 -20.34 -22.69
N ALA A 53 -35.54 -20.20 -21.36
CA ALA A 53 -36.61 -20.64 -20.48
C ALA A 53 -37.91 -19.86 -20.67
N LEU A 54 -37.82 -18.55 -20.97
CA LEU A 54 -38.98 -17.70 -21.26
C LEU A 54 -39.67 -18.08 -22.58
N PHE A 55 -38.90 -18.51 -23.60
CA PHE A 55 -39.43 -18.74 -24.95
C PHE A 55 -39.65 -20.21 -25.33
N ASN A 56 -39.09 -21.17 -24.56
CA ASN A 56 -39.21 -22.60 -24.86
C ASN A 56 -40.08 -23.37 -23.86
N LYS A 57 -40.93 -24.26 -24.41
CA LYS A 57 -41.87 -25.08 -23.62
C LYS A 57 -41.23 -26.21 -22.78
N LYS A 58 -39.91 -26.39 -22.84
CA LYS A 58 -39.17 -27.43 -22.10
C LYS A 58 -38.05 -26.81 -21.30
N PHE A 59 -38.20 -26.78 -20.01
CA PHE A 59 -37.28 -26.20 -19.05
C PHE A 59 -36.59 -27.33 -18.23
N GLU A 60 -35.25 -27.26 -18.06
CA GLU A 60 -34.50 -28.21 -17.25
C GLU A 60 -33.99 -27.51 -15.98
N PRO A 61 -34.61 -27.74 -14.81
CA PRO A 61 -34.25 -27.08 -13.55
C PRO A 61 -32.79 -27.28 -13.16
N LEU A 62 -32.22 -28.44 -13.45
CA LEU A 62 -30.84 -28.78 -13.12
C LEU A 62 -29.83 -27.85 -13.79
N PHE A 63 -30.15 -27.37 -14.97
CA PHE A 63 -29.31 -26.48 -15.76
C PHE A 63 -29.27 -25.08 -15.13
N VAL A 64 -30.42 -24.57 -14.72
CA VAL A 64 -30.55 -23.25 -14.03
C VAL A 64 -29.85 -23.27 -12.69
N VAL A 65 -29.99 -24.37 -11.96
CA VAL A 65 -29.35 -24.58 -10.66
C VAL A 65 -27.83 -24.58 -10.77
N SER A 66 -27.28 -25.31 -11.78
CA SER A 66 -25.83 -25.35 -11.99
C SER A 66 -25.24 -23.96 -12.30
N TYR A 67 -25.97 -23.15 -13.09
CA TYR A 67 -25.53 -21.80 -13.41
C TYR A 67 -25.69 -20.82 -12.24
N ALA A 68 -26.79 -20.90 -11.51
CA ALA A 68 -26.99 -20.10 -10.32
C ALA A 68 -25.92 -20.40 -9.26
N TYR A 69 -25.54 -21.65 -9.13
CA TYR A 69 -24.44 -22.10 -8.27
C TYR A 69 -23.11 -21.48 -8.67
N ILE A 70 -22.73 -21.57 -9.97
CA ILE A 70 -21.48 -20.99 -10.47
C ILE A 70 -21.44 -19.47 -10.25
N ILE A 71 -22.54 -18.77 -10.58
CA ILE A 71 -22.64 -17.32 -10.39
C ILE A 71 -22.50 -16.96 -8.92
N LEU A 72 -23.15 -17.69 -8.02
CA LEU A 72 -23.09 -17.41 -6.60
C LEU A 72 -21.72 -17.76 -6.01
N GLU A 73 -21.07 -18.83 -6.44
CA GLU A 73 -19.71 -19.18 -5.98
C GLU A 73 -18.66 -18.18 -6.44
N LEU A 74 -18.73 -17.74 -7.69
CA LEU A 74 -17.85 -16.70 -8.20
C LEU A 74 -18.08 -15.39 -7.45
N PHE A 75 -19.31 -15.09 -7.13
CA PHE A 75 -19.69 -13.94 -6.34
C PHE A 75 -19.19 -14.01 -4.89
N VAL A 76 -19.36 -15.13 -4.22
CA VAL A 76 -18.81 -15.40 -2.88
C VAL A 76 -17.29 -15.29 -2.88
N TYR A 77 -16.65 -15.79 -3.91
CA TYR A 77 -15.21 -15.69 -4.09
C TYR A 77 -14.74 -14.24 -4.18
N PHE A 78 -15.41 -13.40 -4.99
CA PHE A 78 -15.11 -11.97 -5.07
C PHE A 78 -15.34 -11.25 -3.74
N LEU A 79 -16.38 -11.59 -3.00
CA LEU A 79 -16.69 -11.01 -1.70
C LEU A 79 -15.62 -11.22 -0.64
N PHE A 80 -14.98 -12.38 -0.67
CA PHE A 80 -14.08 -12.80 0.40
C PHE A 80 -12.61 -12.70 0.03
N TRP A 81 -12.28 -12.27 -1.17
CA TRP A 81 -10.90 -12.07 -1.56
C TRP A 81 -10.17 -11.01 -0.71
N GLY A 82 -10.86 -10.02 -0.20
CA GLY A 82 -10.30 -8.99 0.70
C GLY A 82 -10.39 -9.32 2.18
N ALA A 83 -11.05 -10.42 2.58
CA ALA A 83 -11.21 -10.77 3.97
C ALA A 83 -10.15 -11.77 4.42
N ASP A 84 -9.50 -11.43 5.51
CA ASP A 84 -8.59 -12.20 6.38
C ASP A 84 -8.03 -13.52 5.79
N GLU A 85 -6.77 -13.53 5.40
CA GLU A 85 -6.03 -14.66 4.80
C GLU A 85 -6.10 -15.97 5.63
N PHE A 86 -6.65 -15.94 6.85
CA PHE A 86 -6.36 -16.97 7.86
C PHE A 86 -7.54 -17.67 8.53
N GLY A 87 -8.78 -17.53 8.08
CA GLY A 87 -9.73 -18.50 8.59
C GLY A 87 -11.17 -18.12 8.87
N LYS A 88 -11.61 -16.89 8.74
CA LYS A 88 -13.05 -16.56 8.87
C LYS A 88 -13.87 -16.94 7.63
N ILE A 89 -13.18 -17.11 6.52
CA ILE A 89 -13.76 -17.46 5.21
C ILE A 89 -14.48 -18.80 5.23
N VAL A 90 -13.96 -19.79 5.97
CA VAL A 90 -14.43 -21.18 5.88
C VAL A 90 -15.91 -21.32 6.23
N TRP A 91 -16.37 -20.66 7.29
CA TRP A 91 -17.77 -20.81 7.74
C TRP A 91 -18.77 -20.03 6.87
N TYR A 92 -18.45 -18.81 6.48
CA TYR A 92 -19.31 -18.03 5.58
C TYR A 92 -19.36 -18.63 4.18
N ASN A 93 -18.22 -19.09 3.66
CA ASN A 93 -18.17 -19.79 2.38
C ASN A 93 -18.96 -21.10 2.40
N LEU A 94 -18.88 -21.86 3.49
CA LEU A 94 -19.65 -23.08 3.64
C LEU A 94 -21.16 -22.82 3.66
N ILE A 95 -21.59 -21.78 4.37
CA ILE A 95 -23.01 -21.38 4.45
C ILE A 95 -23.49 -20.84 3.11
N LEU A 96 -22.70 -19.97 2.45
CA LEU A 96 -23.07 -19.36 1.18
C LEU A 96 -22.99 -20.36 0.02
N SER A 97 -22.05 -21.30 0.03
CA SER A 97 -21.98 -22.41 -0.92
C SER A 97 -23.10 -23.44 -0.70
N ALA A 98 -23.61 -23.55 0.52
CA ALA A 98 -24.76 -24.42 0.82
C ALA A 98 -26.10 -23.85 0.33
N LEU A 99 -26.23 -22.52 0.24
CA LEU A 99 -27.46 -21.88 -0.24
C LEU A 99 -27.83 -22.25 -1.69
N PRO A 100 -26.91 -22.27 -2.67
CA PRO A 100 -27.20 -22.73 -4.03
C PRO A 100 -27.51 -24.23 -4.09
N LEU A 101 -26.77 -25.02 -3.31
CA LEU A 101 -27.02 -26.45 -3.21
C LEU A 101 -28.42 -26.71 -2.67
N PHE A 102 -28.82 -25.96 -1.62
CA PHE A 102 -30.16 -26.07 -1.02
C PHE A 102 -31.25 -25.60 -1.98
N SER A 103 -31.01 -24.47 -2.68
CA SER A 103 -31.92 -23.95 -3.71
C SER A 103 -32.04 -24.92 -4.88
N GLY A 104 -30.96 -25.57 -5.24
CA GLY A 104 -30.91 -26.61 -6.26
C GLY A 104 -31.68 -27.86 -5.90
N LEU A 105 -31.49 -28.35 -4.70
CA LEU A 105 -32.26 -29.47 -4.15
C LEU A 105 -33.75 -29.15 -4.05
N MET A 106 -34.07 -27.88 -3.66
CA MET A 106 -35.45 -27.41 -3.60
C MET A 106 -36.11 -27.35 -4.98
N LEU A 107 -35.38 -26.82 -6.00
CA LEU A 107 -35.84 -26.80 -7.37
C LEU A 107 -35.99 -28.21 -7.93
N TYR A 108 -35.07 -29.11 -7.63
CA TYR A 108 -35.17 -30.54 -8.02
C TYR A 108 -36.37 -31.23 -7.35
N ALA A 109 -36.63 -30.96 -6.07
CA ALA A 109 -37.77 -31.49 -5.34
C ALA A 109 -39.09 -30.96 -5.89
N LEU A 110 -39.15 -29.66 -6.23
CA LEU A 110 -40.30 -29.03 -6.89
C LEU A 110 -40.54 -29.60 -8.28
N ASP A 111 -39.47 -29.91 -9.03
CA ASP A 111 -39.54 -30.52 -10.36
C ASP A 111 -40.16 -31.94 -10.30
N LYS A 112 -39.84 -32.70 -9.27
CA LYS A 112 -40.40 -34.01 -9.05
C LYS A 112 -41.84 -34.03 -8.49
N LYS A 113 -42.19 -33.01 -7.68
CA LYS A 113 -43.47 -32.97 -6.95
C LYS A 113 -44.57 -32.19 -7.68
N LEU A 114 -44.22 -31.29 -8.57
CA LEU A 114 -45.19 -30.47 -9.29
C LEU A 114 -45.40 -31.04 -10.70
N PRO A 115 -46.63 -31.26 -11.16
CA PRO A 115 -46.92 -31.67 -12.52
C PRO A 115 -46.49 -30.59 -13.51
N ASP A 116 -46.10 -31.06 -14.72
CA ASP A 116 -45.72 -30.18 -15.81
C ASP A 116 -46.86 -29.20 -16.14
N GLY A 117 -46.68 -27.94 -15.83
CA GLY A 117 -47.69 -26.93 -16.03
C GLY A 117 -47.20 -25.48 -15.77
N THR A 118 -48.10 -24.54 -15.92
CA THR A 118 -47.83 -23.12 -15.81
C THR A 118 -47.30 -22.73 -14.41
N LEU A 119 -47.78 -23.42 -13.36
CA LEU A 119 -47.38 -23.13 -11.96
C LEU A 119 -45.91 -23.53 -11.72
N LYS A 120 -45.47 -24.66 -12.24
CA LYS A 120 -44.06 -25.10 -12.16
C LYS A 120 -43.12 -24.11 -12.85
N ARG A 121 -43.49 -23.67 -14.06
CA ARG A 121 -42.71 -22.68 -14.81
C ARG A 121 -42.61 -21.33 -14.08
N PHE A 122 -43.73 -20.89 -13.54
CA PHE A 122 -43.80 -19.63 -12.77
C PHE A 122 -42.95 -19.69 -11.51
N ALA A 123 -43.06 -20.77 -10.72
CA ALA A 123 -42.29 -20.94 -9.49
C ALA A 123 -40.76 -20.98 -9.75
N THR A 124 -40.35 -21.68 -10.81
CA THR A 124 -38.93 -21.82 -11.19
C THR A 124 -38.39 -20.48 -11.75
N ALA A 125 -39.16 -19.78 -12.57
CA ALA A 125 -38.78 -18.48 -13.10
C ALA A 125 -38.70 -17.43 -11.97
N ALA A 126 -39.67 -17.40 -11.08
CA ALA A 126 -39.69 -16.49 -9.93
C ALA A 126 -38.51 -16.72 -8.97
N LEU A 127 -38.16 -17.97 -8.69
CA LEU A 127 -37.02 -18.30 -7.83
C LEU A 127 -35.69 -17.93 -8.49
N SER A 128 -35.51 -18.21 -9.79
CA SER A 128 -34.32 -17.82 -10.56
C SER A 128 -34.18 -16.31 -10.65
N LEU A 129 -35.27 -15.59 -10.85
CA LEU A 129 -35.28 -14.12 -10.88
C LEU A 129 -34.95 -13.54 -9.50
N ALA A 130 -35.50 -14.10 -8.42
CA ALA A 130 -35.20 -13.68 -7.05
C ALA A 130 -33.72 -13.90 -6.70
N MET A 131 -33.14 -15.04 -7.08
CA MET A 131 -31.70 -15.32 -6.89
C MET A 131 -30.82 -14.36 -7.69
N THR A 132 -31.16 -14.10 -8.96
CA THR A 132 -30.43 -13.15 -9.80
C THR A 132 -30.54 -11.73 -9.25
N ALA A 133 -31.73 -11.31 -8.85
CA ALA A 133 -31.96 -9.98 -8.25
C ALA A 133 -31.23 -9.83 -6.92
N THR A 134 -31.23 -10.85 -6.07
CA THR A 134 -30.50 -10.82 -4.78
C THR A 134 -28.99 -10.74 -5.03
N SER A 135 -28.47 -11.49 -5.99
CA SER A 135 -27.04 -11.43 -6.35
C SER A 135 -26.67 -10.08 -6.94
N LEU A 136 -27.48 -9.53 -7.84
CA LEU A 136 -27.27 -8.20 -8.41
C LEU A 136 -27.40 -7.09 -7.35
N CYS A 137 -28.41 -7.16 -6.47
CA CYS A 137 -28.58 -6.20 -5.36
C CYS A 137 -27.39 -6.26 -4.39
N TYR A 138 -26.82 -7.43 -4.18
CA TYR A 138 -25.66 -7.58 -3.30
C TYR A 138 -24.38 -7.07 -3.99
N VAL A 139 -24.16 -7.35 -5.29
CA VAL A 139 -23.07 -6.73 -6.09
C VAL A 139 -23.22 -5.22 -6.06
N PHE A 140 -24.43 -4.71 -6.30
CA PHE A 140 -24.72 -3.29 -6.28
C PHE A 140 -24.51 -2.68 -4.87
N TYR A 141 -24.95 -3.36 -3.81
CA TYR A 141 -24.72 -2.95 -2.42
C TYR A 141 -23.23 -2.91 -2.05
N MET A 142 -22.46 -3.91 -2.48
CA MET A 142 -21.02 -3.93 -2.25
C MET A 142 -20.25 -2.96 -3.14
N SER A 143 -20.81 -2.60 -4.30
CA SER A 143 -20.27 -1.58 -5.22
C SER A 143 -20.61 -0.17 -4.80
N LEU A 144 -21.72 0.03 -4.09
CA LEU A 144 -22.02 1.25 -3.36
C LEU A 144 -21.16 1.25 -2.08
N ARG A 145 -19.85 1.39 -2.26
CA ARG A 145 -18.93 1.55 -1.13
C ARG A 145 -19.37 2.78 -0.36
N ILE A 146 -19.94 2.53 0.80
CA ILE A 146 -20.23 3.59 1.76
C ILE A 146 -18.87 4.15 2.13
N ARG A 147 -18.58 5.38 1.73
CA ARG A 147 -17.39 6.09 2.16
C ARG A 147 -17.43 6.08 3.70
N PRO A 148 -16.44 5.48 4.36
CA PRO A 148 -16.47 5.38 5.82
C PRO A 148 -16.01 6.68 6.49
N THR A 149 -16.38 7.84 5.92
CA THR A 149 -16.12 9.15 6.51
C THR A 149 -16.86 9.23 7.84
N VAL A 150 -16.13 9.54 8.88
CA VAL A 150 -16.66 9.68 10.23
C VAL A 150 -16.84 11.17 10.52
N GLU A 151 -18.05 11.63 10.73
CA GLU A 151 -18.36 13.05 10.94
C GLU A 151 -17.49 13.69 12.04
N SER A 152 -17.20 12.95 13.12
CA SER A 152 -16.35 13.47 14.20
C SER A 152 -14.89 13.64 13.76
N LEU A 153 -14.36 12.74 12.90
CA LEU A 153 -13.01 12.87 12.36
C LEU A 153 -12.93 14.03 11.36
N GLN A 154 -13.98 14.23 10.53
CA GLN A 154 -14.03 15.37 9.62
C GLN A 154 -14.09 16.69 10.40
N ALA A 155 -14.92 16.77 11.42
CA ALA A 155 -14.99 17.95 12.28
C ALA A 155 -13.66 18.22 13.03
N GLY A 156 -13.00 17.16 13.47
CA GLY A 156 -11.69 17.23 14.11
C GLY A 156 -10.59 17.68 13.16
N HIS A 157 -10.59 17.16 11.92
CA HIS A 157 -9.71 17.60 10.84
C HIS A 157 -9.83 19.11 10.59
N ASP A 158 -11.05 19.58 10.34
CA ASP A 158 -11.32 20.99 10.06
C ASP A 158 -10.94 21.89 11.23
N ALA A 159 -11.23 21.46 12.46
CA ALA A 159 -10.89 22.20 13.68
C ALA A 159 -9.37 22.28 13.89
N TYR A 160 -8.65 21.18 13.66
CA TYR A 160 -7.19 21.13 13.81
C TYR A 160 -6.49 22.04 12.80
N LEU A 161 -6.80 21.93 11.51
CA LEU A 161 -6.19 22.77 10.48
C LEU A 161 -6.54 24.25 10.67
N LYS A 162 -7.76 24.57 11.08
CA LYS A 162 -8.17 25.93 11.42
C LYS A 162 -7.39 26.48 12.62
N GLU A 163 -7.07 25.66 13.60
CA GLU A 163 -6.25 26.10 14.75
C GLU A 163 -4.81 26.33 14.31
N LEU A 164 -4.22 25.40 13.55
CA LEU A 164 -2.87 25.57 12.99
C LEU A 164 -2.74 26.84 12.14
N SER A 165 -3.76 27.16 11.32
CA SER A 165 -3.71 28.35 10.45
C SER A 165 -3.65 29.70 11.18
N LYS A 166 -3.80 29.71 12.51
CA LYS A 166 -3.60 30.90 13.34
C LYS A 166 -2.14 31.10 13.74
N THR A 167 -1.31 30.11 13.51
CA THR A 167 0.12 30.11 13.81
C THR A 167 0.93 30.13 12.52
N GLN A 168 2.19 30.52 12.64
CA GLN A 168 3.17 30.40 11.56
C GLN A 168 4.21 29.39 11.99
N ALA A 169 4.84 28.73 11.04
CA ALA A 169 6.00 27.92 11.32
C ALA A 169 7.09 28.73 12.03
N ASP A 170 7.89 28.07 12.84
CA ASP A 170 9.03 28.72 13.50
C ASP A 170 9.93 29.39 12.46
N ALA A 171 10.47 30.57 12.78
CA ALA A 171 11.35 31.30 11.86
C ALA A 171 12.57 30.45 11.46
N ASP A 172 13.08 29.64 12.39
CA ASP A 172 14.22 28.74 12.17
C ASP A 172 13.84 27.35 11.68
N ALA A 173 12.55 27.07 11.45
CA ALA A 173 12.11 25.79 10.90
C ALA A 173 12.74 25.51 9.53
N PRO A 174 13.08 24.25 9.20
CA PRO A 174 13.67 23.92 7.91
C PRO A 174 12.67 24.02 6.75
N ASN A 175 13.17 24.22 5.54
CA ASN A 175 12.52 23.63 4.38
C ASN A 175 12.55 22.11 4.50
N VAL A 176 11.60 21.38 3.92
CA VAL A 176 11.54 19.93 4.02
C VAL A 176 11.42 19.31 2.63
N LEU A 177 12.35 18.43 2.30
CA LEU A 177 12.34 17.63 1.08
C LEU A 177 12.36 16.15 1.46
N ILE A 178 11.25 15.44 1.24
CA ILE A 178 11.21 13.98 1.34
C ILE A 178 11.47 13.39 -0.05
N ILE A 179 12.50 12.55 -0.15
CA ILE A 179 12.84 11.77 -1.34
C ILE A 179 12.43 10.33 -1.04
N LEU A 180 11.36 9.88 -1.71
CA LEU A 180 10.81 8.54 -1.52
C LEU A 180 11.03 7.69 -2.75
N MET A 181 11.83 6.63 -2.60
CA MET A 181 12.01 5.59 -3.60
C MET A 181 10.83 4.61 -3.61
N ASP A 182 10.66 3.89 -4.70
CA ASP A 182 9.62 2.87 -4.89
C ASP A 182 10.27 1.51 -5.12
N ASP A 183 10.07 0.57 -4.20
CA ASP A 183 10.67 -0.78 -4.24
C ASP A 183 12.21 -0.82 -4.12
N MET A 184 12.84 0.08 -3.38
CA MET A 184 14.29 0.10 -3.19
C MET A 184 14.72 -0.78 -2.03
N ALA A 185 15.77 -1.56 -2.24
CA ALA A 185 16.34 -2.38 -1.18
C ALA A 185 17.13 -1.55 -0.17
N TYR A 186 17.08 -1.97 1.07
CA TYR A 186 17.93 -1.43 2.13
C TYR A 186 19.43 -1.46 1.79
N SER A 187 19.85 -2.48 1.03
CA SER A 187 21.24 -2.70 0.65
C SER A 187 21.71 -1.92 -0.59
N ASP A 188 20.84 -1.13 -1.24
CA ASP A 188 21.16 -0.49 -2.50
C ASP A 188 21.85 0.88 -2.35
N ILE A 189 22.01 1.34 -1.12
CA ILE A 189 22.74 2.58 -0.80
C ILE A 189 24.18 2.24 -0.41
N SER A 190 25.16 2.79 -1.12
CA SER A 190 26.58 2.50 -0.86
C SER A 190 27.05 2.99 0.52
N ALA A 191 26.46 4.06 1.05
CA ALA A 191 26.70 4.53 2.43
C ALA A 191 26.38 3.47 3.51
N TYR A 192 25.51 2.51 3.24
CA TYR A 192 25.24 1.39 4.16
C TYR A 192 26.23 0.23 4.04
N SER A 193 27.29 0.37 3.24
CA SER A 193 28.31 -0.69 3.02
C SER A 193 29.00 -1.16 4.31
N TYR A 194 29.16 -0.28 5.30
CA TYR A 194 29.74 -0.63 6.62
C TYR A 194 28.95 -1.72 7.36
N LEU A 195 27.68 -1.91 7.04
CA LEU A 195 26.87 -3.01 7.57
C LEU A 195 27.10 -4.34 6.85
N GLY A 196 28.00 -4.36 5.84
CA GLY A 196 28.26 -5.54 5.01
C GLY A 196 27.06 -5.98 4.17
N LYS A 197 26.13 -5.08 3.92
CA LYS A 197 24.84 -5.36 3.27
C LYS A 197 24.69 -4.67 1.92
N ALA A 198 25.54 -3.69 1.62
CA ALA A 198 25.44 -2.92 0.38
C ALA A 198 25.66 -3.80 -0.86
N ASN A 199 24.89 -3.50 -1.90
CA ASN A 199 25.17 -4.00 -3.24
C ASN A 199 26.37 -3.20 -3.80
N ALA A 200 27.56 -3.80 -3.77
CA ALA A 200 28.81 -3.13 -4.15
C ALA A 200 28.84 -2.64 -5.60
N THR A 201 27.88 -3.01 -6.44
CA THR A 201 27.80 -2.58 -7.85
C THR A 201 27.09 -1.24 -8.02
N ILE A 202 26.23 -0.84 -7.09
CA ILE A 202 25.46 0.41 -7.17
C ILE A 202 26.25 1.55 -6.54
N GLN A 203 26.37 2.66 -7.26
CA GLN A 203 27.09 3.87 -6.81
C GLN A 203 26.09 5.01 -6.56
N THR A 204 26.02 5.48 -5.32
CA THR A 204 25.09 6.53 -4.89
C THR A 204 25.80 7.71 -4.22
N PRO A 205 26.83 8.34 -4.89
CA PRO A 205 27.68 9.33 -4.23
C PRO A 205 26.95 10.59 -3.76
N ASN A 206 25.83 10.99 -4.41
CA ASN A 206 25.06 12.14 -4.00
C ASN A 206 24.19 11.82 -2.77
N ILE A 207 23.56 10.66 -2.75
CA ILE A 207 22.80 10.17 -1.58
C ILE A 207 23.76 9.94 -0.39
N ASP A 208 24.92 9.31 -0.64
CA ASP A 208 25.92 9.05 0.39
C ASP A 208 26.42 10.33 1.05
N SER A 209 26.59 11.41 0.26
CA SER A 209 27.05 12.71 0.78
C SER A 209 26.08 13.33 1.79
N LEU A 210 24.79 13.00 1.73
CA LEU A 210 23.81 13.48 2.73
C LEU A 210 24.09 12.91 4.12
N ALA A 211 24.66 11.74 4.19
CA ALA A 211 24.89 11.01 5.44
C ALA A 211 26.33 11.13 5.92
N GLU A 212 27.30 10.94 5.03
CA GLU A 212 28.73 10.88 5.38
C GLU A 212 29.42 12.23 5.34
N GLY A 213 28.72 13.27 4.88
CA GLY A 213 29.31 14.56 4.52
C GLY A 213 30.04 14.49 3.18
N GLY A 214 30.40 15.61 2.62
CA GLY A 214 31.09 15.67 1.33
C GLY A 214 30.72 16.89 0.52
N LYS A 215 30.36 16.69 -0.77
CA LYS A 215 30.11 17.79 -1.70
C LYS A 215 28.97 18.71 -1.22
N TYR A 216 27.88 18.14 -0.71
CA TYR A 216 26.66 18.90 -0.39
C TYR A 216 26.45 19.15 1.11
N ALA A 217 27.07 18.39 1.98
CA ALA A 217 26.96 18.58 3.41
C ALA A 217 28.36 18.65 4.02
N ALA A 218 28.74 19.83 4.52
CA ALA A 218 29.95 19.97 5.32
C ALA A 218 29.84 19.19 6.63
N GLU A 219 28.63 19.09 7.16
CA GLU A 219 28.25 18.31 8.32
C GLU A 219 27.67 16.97 7.91
N ASN A 220 28.00 15.89 8.64
CA ASN A 220 27.44 14.57 8.41
C ASN A 220 25.96 14.52 8.85
N GLY A 221 25.17 13.70 8.18
CA GLY A 221 23.78 13.45 8.52
C GLY A 221 23.57 12.28 9.48
N ILE A 222 22.35 11.78 9.49
CA ILE A 222 21.89 10.64 10.27
C ILE A 222 21.70 9.44 9.36
N PHE A 223 22.11 8.26 9.85
CA PHE A 223 21.72 6.95 9.34
C PHE A 223 20.80 6.27 10.34
N MET A 224 19.66 5.78 9.92
CA MET A 224 18.86 4.87 10.74
C MET A 224 19.07 3.42 10.26
N GLU A 225 19.69 2.60 11.10
CA GLU A 225 20.01 1.22 10.74
C GLU A 225 18.80 0.29 10.76
N ASN A 226 17.77 0.64 11.56
CA ASN A 226 16.57 -0.16 11.74
C ASN A 226 15.32 0.67 11.46
N PHE A 227 15.19 1.16 10.22
CA PHE A 227 14.01 1.89 9.77
C PHE A 227 13.11 1.02 8.90
N TYR A 228 11.80 1.08 9.16
CA TYR A 228 10.84 0.17 8.57
C TYR A 228 9.74 0.89 7.80
N ALA A 229 9.35 0.32 6.67
CA ALA A 229 8.08 0.62 6.03
C ALA A 229 6.90 0.20 6.94
N SER A 230 5.76 0.85 6.80
CA SER A 230 4.57 0.51 7.60
C SER A 230 3.77 -0.64 7.00
N ALA A 231 4.03 -0.96 5.73
CA ALA A 231 3.45 -2.08 5.01
C ALA A 231 4.43 -2.54 3.91
N PRO A 232 4.36 -3.81 3.46
CA PRO A 232 5.26 -4.32 2.43
C PRO A 232 4.84 -3.97 1.00
N VAL A 233 4.02 -2.91 0.81
CA VAL A 233 3.53 -2.43 -0.48
C VAL A 233 3.26 -0.92 -0.46
N CYS A 234 3.34 -0.29 -1.63
CA CYS A 234 3.39 1.17 -1.82
C CYS A 234 2.24 1.95 -1.17
N THR A 235 0.98 1.72 -1.59
CA THR A 235 -0.16 2.55 -1.16
C THR A 235 -0.31 2.66 0.36
N PRO A 236 -0.36 1.55 1.14
CA PRO A 236 -0.48 1.66 2.59
C PRO A 236 0.75 2.30 3.25
N SER A 237 1.95 2.11 2.71
CA SER A 237 3.15 2.77 3.24
C SER A 237 3.12 4.28 3.03
N ARG A 238 2.72 4.74 1.83
CA ARG A 238 2.59 6.17 1.50
C ARG A 238 1.53 6.85 2.35
N PHE A 239 0.38 6.18 2.57
CA PHE A 239 -0.63 6.64 3.52
C PHE A 239 -0.02 6.84 4.92
N SER A 240 0.67 5.82 5.43
CA SER A 240 1.22 5.84 6.78
C SER A 240 2.27 6.92 6.96
N LEU A 241 3.14 7.14 5.96
CA LEU A 241 4.12 8.22 5.95
C LEU A 241 3.44 9.58 6.08
N LEU A 242 2.43 9.83 5.24
CA LEU A 242 1.80 11.15 5.17
C LEU A 242 0.90 11.46 6.37
N THR A 243 0.32 10.45 7.03
CA THR A 243 -0.67 10.65 8.10
C THR A 243 -0.17 10.32 9.51
N GLY A 244 0.98 9.64 9.64
CA GLY A 244 1.48 9.14 10.91
C GLY A 244 0.65 7.98 11.49
N ARG A 245 -0.18 7.33 10.70
CA ARG A 245 -1.14 6.30 11.14
C ARG A 245 -0.95 5.02 10.34
N TYR A 246 -1.21 3.88 10.95
CA TYR A 246 -1.27 2.64 10.18
C TYR A 246 -2.38 2.72 9.11
N ALA A 247 -2.07 2.35 7.88
CA ALA A 247 -2.98 2.47 6.75
C ALA A 247 -4.32 1.73 6.91
N THR A 248 -4.35 0.68 7.71
CA THR A 248 -5.58 -0.02 8.09
C THR A 248 -6.59 0.89 8.79
N ARG A 249 -6.16 1.96 9.49
CA ARG A 249 -7.07 2.95 10.08
C ARG A 249 -7.81 3.76 9.02
N GLY A 250 -7.16 4.03 7.89
CA GLY A 250 -7.75 4.67 6.71
C GLY A 250 -8.48 3.71 5.76
N TYR A 251 -8.67 2.45 6.15
CA TYR A 251 -9.19 1.38 5.28
C TYR A 251 -8.36 1.07 4.04
N ILE A 252 -7.11 1.54 4.02
CA ILE A 252 -6.15 1.25 2.95
C ILE A 252 -5.35 0.00 3.35
N ASP A 253 -5.85 -1.15 2.95
CA ASP A 253 -5.29 -2.44 3.33
C ASP A 253 -4.34 -3.01 2.25
N ASN A 254 -4.40 -2.48 1.03
CA ASN A 254 -3.63 -2.96 -0.12
C ASN A 254 -3.39 -1.82 -1.12
N VAL A 255 -2.72 -2.14 -2.24
CA VAL A 255 -2.51 -1.22 -3.36
C VAL A 255 -3.85 -0.77 -3.94
N ILE A 256 -3.97 0.52 -4.25
CA ILE A 256 -5.11 1.12 -4.95
C ILE A 256 -4.79 1.11 -6.45
N PHE A 257 -5.77 0.74 -7.25
CA PHE A 257 -5.68 0.64 -8.70
C PHE A 257 -6.42 1.77 -9.39
N PRO A 258 -6.03 2.12 -10.63
CA PRO A 258 -6.68 3.18 -11.41
C PRO A 258 -8.18 3.00 -11.50
N THR A 259 -8.90 4.09 -11.41
CA THR A 259 -10.31 4.14 -11.77
C THR A 259 -10.43 4.04 -13.30
N PRO A 260 -11.15 3.05 -13.87
CA PRO A 260 -11.11 2.77 -15.31
C PRO A 260 -11.71 3.84 -16.20
N CYS A 261 -12.36 4.82 -15.64
CA CYS A 261 -12.88 5.99 -16.35
C CYS A 261 -12.90 7.20 -15.48
N ASP A 262 -12.86 8.29 -16.18
CA ASP A 262 -13.06 9.64 -15.69
C ASP A 262 -13.60 9.76 -14.28
N SER A 263 -13.05 10.66 -13.55
CA SER A 263 -13.44 11.27 -12.26
C SER A 263 -14.88 11.07 -11.71
N ASP A 264 -15.74 10.27 -12.33
CA ASP A 264 -17.11 9.99 -11.87
C ASP A 264 -17.18 8.68 -11.06
N PRO A 265 -17.21 8.74 -9.72
CA PRO A 265 -17.33 7.57 -8.85
C PRO A 265 -18.66 6.81 -9.04
N TYR A 266 -19.60 7.37 -9.75
CA TYR A 266 -20.91 6.78 -10.06
C TYR A 266 -21.00 6.20 -11.48
N SER A 267 -19.90 6.23 -12.25
CA SER A 267 -19.92 5.64 -13.58
C SER A 267 -20.00 4.11 -13.50
N ILE A 268 -20.68 3.51 -14.48
CA ILE A 268 -20.88 2.05 -14.52
C ILE A 268 -19.57 1.29 -14.64
N THR A 269 -18.55 1.90 -15.19
CA THR A 269 -17.21 1.33 -15.36
C THR A 269 -16.41 1.34 -14.07
N HIS A 270 -16.67 2.29 -13.15
CA HIS A 270 -16.17 2.26 -11.78
C HIS A 270 -16.64 0.98 -11.05
N PHE A 271 -17.87 0.55 -11.27
CA PHE A 271 -18.42 -0.67 -10.68
C PHE A 271 -17.89 -1.98 -11.29
N ILE A 272 -17.27 -1.93 -12.46
CA ILE A 272 -16.82 -3.12 -13.19
C ILE A 272 -15.33 -3.43 -12.94
N ASN A 273 -14.57 -2.51 -12.32
CA ASN A 273 -13.16 -2.77 -12.02
C ASN A 273 -13.02 -3.80 -10.88
N PRO A 274 -12.61 -5.04 -11.19
CA PRO A 274 -12.49 -6.09 -10.17
C PRO A 274 -11.40 -5.80 -9.14
N TYR A 275 -10.42 -4.96 -9.45
CA TYR A 275 -9.31 -4.63 -8.55
C TYR A 275 -9.69 -3.64 -7.45
N GLN A 276 -10.76 -2.85 -7.64
CA GLN A 276 -11.26 -1.95 -6.60
C GLN A 276 -11.85 -2.67 -5.39
N PHE A 277 -12.17 -3.95 -5.52
CA PHE A 277 -12.63 -4.77 -4.38
C PHE A 277 -11.50 -5.17 -3.41
N LEU A 278 -10.23 -4.85 -3.71
CA LEU A 278 -9.11 -5.15 -2.83
C LEU A 278 -9.04 -4.24 -1.60
N ASN A 279 -9.60 -3.03 -1.71
CA ASN A 279 -9.69 -2.07 -0.61
C ASN A 279 -11.14 -1.70 -0.32
N ASN A 280 -11.40 -1.22 0.89
CA ASN A 280 -12.72 -0.69 1.27
C ASN A 280 -12.91 0.77 0.82
N VAL A 281 -11.85 1.41 0.33
CA VAL A 281 -11.80 2.79 -0.16
C VAL A 281 -10.97 2.85 -1.44
N ASP A 282 -11.17 3.88 -2.23
CA ASP A 282 -10.48 4.08 -3.52
C ASP A 282 -9.32 5.10 -3.41
N GLY A 283 -9.09 5.65 -2.22
CA GLY A 283 -8.04 6.62 -1.95
C GLY A 283 -7.97 7.02 -0.50
N ILE A 284 -7.09 7.96 -0.20
CA ILE A 284 -6.97 8.57 1.11
C ILE A 284 -8.21 9.42 1.40
N LEU A 285 -8.87 9.16 2.53
CA LEU A 285 -10.10 9.86 2.91
C LEU A 285 -9.81 11.31 3.28
N GLY A 286 -10.73 12.21 2.93
CA GLY A 286 -10.64 13.63 3.24
C GLY A 286 -10.74 13.96 4.73
N ASP A 287 -11.11 13.01 5.61
CA ASP A 287 -11.07 13.16 7.05
C ASP A 287 -9.71 12.78 7.69
N GLU A 288 -8.74 12.28 6.90
CA GLU A 288 -7.36 12.12 7.36
C GLU A 288 -6.62 13.47 7.39
N ILE A 289 -5.56 13.55 8.16
CA ILE A 289 -4.71 14.74 8.23
C ILE A 289 -3.32 14.35 7.72
N THR A 290 -2.85 15.04 6.70
CA THR A 290 -1.54 14.79 6.10
C THR A 290 -0.48 15.78 6.59
N ILE A 291 0.80 15.40 6.43
CA ILE A 291 1.93 16.33 6.65
C ILE A 291 1.75 17.60 5.80
N ALA A 292 1.30 17.43 4.54
CA ALA A 292 1.13 18.55 3.62
C ALA A 292 0.06 19.53 4.09
N GLU A 293 -1.10 19.06 4.55
CA GLU A 293 -2.15 19.91 5.09
C GLU A 293 -1.70 20.68 6.33
N ALA A 294 -1.01 19.98 7.24
CA ALA A 294 -0.55 20.60 8.48
C ALA A 294 0.54 21.67 8.21
N LEU A 295 1.51 21.39 7.35
CA LEU A 295 2.56 22.34 6.98
C LEU A 295 2.01 23.51 6.16
N LYS A 296 1.09 23.26 5.23
CA LYS A 296 0.39 24.32 4.50
C LYS A 296 -0.35 25.26 5.44
N ALA A 297 -1.02 24.70 6.47
CA ALA A 297 -1.75 25.51 7.45
C ALA A 297 -0.84 26.49 8.22
N VAL A 298 0.45 26.18 8.40
CA VAL A 298 1.43 27.05 9.06
C VAL A 298 2.32 27.83 8.08
N GLY A 299 1.97 27.87 6.79
CA GLY A 299 2.55 28.78 5.80
C GLY A 299 3.65 28.21 4.91
N TYR A 300 3.77 26.87 4.81
CA TYR A 300 4.62 26.26 3.79
C TYR A 300 3.94 26.25 2.42
N ASP A 301 4.71 26.47 1.37
CA ASP A 301 4.35 26.05 0.02
C ASP A 301 4.52 24.53 -0.08
N THR A 302 3.55 23.83 -0.64
CA THR A 302 3.53 22.35 -0.62
C THR A 302 3.46 21.76 -2.02
N SER A 303 4.32 20.78 -2.32
CA SER A 303 4.33 20.12 -3.62
C SER A 303 4.53 18.60 -3.52
N CYS A 304 3.89 17.88 -4.45
CA CYS A 304 4.08 16.45 -4.65
C CYS A 304 4.53 16.22 -6.10
N ILE A 305 5.70 15.61 -6.27
CA ILE A 305 6.25 15.33 -7.61
C ILE A 305 6.51 13.82 -7.73
N GLY A 306 6.00 13.21 -8.82
CA GLY A 306 6.18 11.80 -9.12
C GLY A 306 4.95 10.94 -8.82
N LYS A 307 5.13 9.80 -8.15
CA LYS A 307 4.06 8.82 -7.88
C LYS A 307 3.25 9.18 -6.64
N TRP A 308 1.94 9.36 -6.80
CA TRP A 308 1.00 9.57 -5.69
C TRP A 308 0.55 8.27 -5.02
N ASN A 309 -0.17 7.44 -5.74
CA ASN A 309 -0.66 6.10 -5.38
C ASN A 309 -1.63 6.08 -4.17
N LEU A 310 -2.41 7.15 -3.99
CA LEU A 310 -3.43 7.26 -2.92
C LEU A 310 -4.81 7.68 -3.45
N GLY A 311 -5.10 7.41 -4.73
CA GLY A 311 -6.36 7.68 -5.41
C GLY A 311 -6.25 8.72 -6.52
N ASP A 312 -7.23 8.78 -7.42
CA ASP A 312 -7.15 9.52 -8.69
C ASP A 312 -8.36 10.42 -8.97
N TYR A 313 -9.24 10.62 -7.99
CA TYR A 313 -10.40 11.49 -8.16
C TYR A 313 -10.89 12.12 -6.85
N GLY A 314 -11.64 13.22 -6.97
CA GLY A 314 -12.35 13.85 -5.86
C GLY A 314 -11.44 14.22 -4.69
N GLU A 315 -11.82 13.84 -3.49
CA GLU A 315 -11.07 14.12 -2.26
C GLU A 315 -9.70 13.45 -2.22
N TYR A 316 -9.47 12.39 -3.03
CA TYR A 316 -8.23 11.62 -3.03
C TYR A 316 -7.08 12.27 -3.80
N LEU A 317 -7.37 13.33 -4.57
CA LEU A 317 -6.38 14.04 -5.36
C LEU A 317 -5.30 14.71 -4.47
N PRO A 318 -4.03 14.72 -4.88
CA PRO A 318 -2.95 15.31 -4.10
C PRO A 318 -3.25 16.75 -3.64
N THR A 319 -3.81 17.60 -4.52
CA THR A 319 -4.10 18.99 -4.16
C THR A 319 -5.32 19.14 -3.24
N ASN A 320 -6.13 18.10 -3.08
CA ASN A 320 -7.19 18.02 -2.06
C ASN A 320 -6.72 17.39 -0.75
N GLN A 321 -5.45 16.93 -0.72
CA GLN A 321 -4.76 16.35 0.45
C GLN A 321 -3.60 17.26 0.91
N GLY A 322 -3.72 18.56 0.69
CA GLY A 322 -2.84 19.58 1.24
C GLY A 322 -1.72 20.08 0.32
N PHE A 323 -1.50 19.49 -0.85
CA PHE A 323 -0.50 19.99 -1.79
C PHE A 323 -1.03 21.17 -2.63
N ASP A 324 -0.22 22.21 -2.81
CA ASP A 324 -0.54 23.31 -3.70
C ASP A 324 -0.34 22.94 -5.17
N TYR A 325 0.61 22.04 -5.41
CA TYR A 325 1.02 21.60 -6.73
C TYR A 325 1.30 20.10 -6.77
N PHE A 326 0.84 19.45 -7.81
CA PHE A 326 1.19 18.08 -8.14
C PHE A 326 1.63 17.96 -9.61
N TYR A 327 2.71 17.19 -9.84
CA TYR A 327 3.12 16.77 -11.17
C TYR A 327 3.66 15.35 -11.12
N GLY A 328 3.05 14.42 -11.85
CA GLY A 328 3.45 13.03 -11.86
C GLY A 328 2.35 12.09 -12.27
N SER A 329 2.35 10.87 -11.76
CA SER A 329 1.30 9.90 -12.00
C SER A 329 0.55 9.55 -10.71
N TYR A 330 -0.77 9.42 -10.81
CA TYR A 330 -1.57 8.95 -9.69
C TYR A 330 -1.27 7.50 -9.31
N TYR A 331 -0.64 6.74 -10.21
CA TYR A 331 -0.37 5.32 -10.03
C TYR A 331 1.07 4.96 -10.37
N VAL A 332 1.40 3.68 -10.18
CA VAL A 332 2.69 3.13 -10.56
C VAL A 332 2.71 2.77 -12.05
N ASN A 333 3.89 2.73 -12.60
CA ASN A 333 4.15 2.64 -14.02
C ASN A 333 3.78 1.29 -14.69
N ASP A 334 3.47 0.24 -13.93
CA ASP A 334 2.92 -1.04 -14.44
C ASP A 334 1.39 -1.05 -14.53
N MET A 335 0.73 0.03 -14.12
CA MET A 335 -0.73 0.16 -14.18
C MET A 335 -1.20 0.91 -15.43
N THR A 336 -2.41 0.63 -15.87
CA THR A 336 -3.00 1.26 -17.06
C THR A 336 -4.34 1.91 -16.68
N PRO A 337 -4.55 3.20 -17.04
CA PRO A 337 -3.62 4.08 -17.76
C PRO A 337 -2.49 4.61 -16.87
N TYR A 338 -1.28 4.77 -17.43
CA TYR A 338 -0.17 5.47 -16.80
C TYR A 338 0.04 6.80 -17.50
N ASN A 339 -0.50 7.87 -16.92
CA ASN A 339 -0.44 9.23 -17.46
C ASN A 339 0.33 10.13 -16.52
N TRP A 340 1.02 11.13 -17.06
CA TRP A 340 1.54 12.23 -16.26
C TRP A 340 0.53 13.36 -16.25
N VAL A 341 0.25 13.83 -15.05
CA VAL A 341 -0.77 14.81 -14.74
C VAL A 341 -0.13 15.99 -14.02
N ARG A 342 -0.56 17.20 -14.40
CA ARG A 342 -0.33 18.42 -13.61
C ARG A 342 -1.62 18.77 -12.91
N GLU A 343 -1.53 19.10 -11.61
CA GLU A 343 -2.70 19.45 -10.83
C GLU A 343 -2.46 20.70 -9.98
N VAL A 344 -3.42 21.59 -10.01
CA VAL A 344 -3.44 22.82 -9.21
C VAL A 344 -4.87 23.05 -8.73
N GLY A 345 -5.06 23.18 -7.39
CA GLY A 345 -6.35 23.51 -6.80
C GLY A 345 -7.49 22.54 -7.17
N GLY A 346 -7.21 21.25 -7.17
CA GLY A 346 -8.18 20.18 -7.49
C GLY A 346 -8.50 20.06 -8.99
N LYS A 347 -7.75 20.75 -9.85
CA LYS A 347 -7.92 20.69 -11.31
C LYS A 347 -6.73 19.99 -11.93
N ALA A 348 -6.98 18.83 -12.51
CA ALA A 348 -6.02 18.00 -13.20
C ALA A 348 -5.98 18.30 -14.70
N GLU A 349 -4.77 18.32 -15.27
CA GLU A 349 -4.50 18.37 -16.70
C GLU A 349 -3.56 17.22 -17.03
N GLU A 350 -3.94 16.33 -17.94
CA GLU A 350 -3.04 15.30 -18.48
C GLU A 350 -2.00 15.96 -19.37
N VAL A 351 -0.73 15.85 -18.98
CA VAL A 351 0.39 16.47 -19.70
C VAL A 351 0.98 15.49 -20.70
N ARG A 352 1.07 14.21 -20.33
CA ARG A 352 1.49 13.11 -21.20
C ARG A 352 0.61 11.90 -20.94
N THR A 353 0.13 11.27 -21.99
CA THR A 353 -0.77 10.11 -21.90
C THR A 353 -0.09 8.84 -22.38
N HIS A 354 -0.45 7.73 -21.80
CA HIS A 354 -0.01 6.40 -22.23
C HIS A 354 -0.35 6.13 -23.71
N ALA A 355 -1.48 6.66 -24.17
CA ALA A 355 -1.93 6.54 -25.55
C ALA A 355 -1.04 7.29 -26.57
N GLU A 356 -0.28 8.28 -26.13
CA GLU A 356 0.63 9.09 -26.97
C GLU A 356 2.08 8.60 -26.91
N ASN A 357 2.30 7.34 -26.53
CA ASN A 357 3.63 6.74 -26.39
C ASN A 357 4.51 7.51 -25.37
N LEU A 358 4.02 7.64 -24.14
CA LEU A 358 4.79 8.18 -23.02
C LEU A 358 6.08 7.37 -22.85
N ASP A 359 7.21 8.03 -23.00
CA ASP A 359 8.51 7.42 -22.77
C ASP A 359 8.83 7.49 -21.28
N GLN A 360 8.80 6.35 -20.62
CA GLN A 360 9.02 6.27 -19.18
C GLN A 360 10.48 6.52 -18.78
N SER A 361 11.44 6.37 -19.70
CA SER A 361 12.85 6.68 -19.43
C SER A 361 13.10 8.17 -19.19
N GLU A 362 12.18 9.03 -19.65
CA GLU A 362 12.23 10.47 -19.36
C GLU A 362 11.74 10.84 -17.95
N SER A 363 11.22 9.88 -17.17
CA SER A 363 10.56 10.18 -15.88
C SER A 363 11.50 10.89 -14.90
N THR A 364 12.72 10.39 -14.70
CA THR A 364 13.71 10.99 -13.79
C THR A 364 13.98 12.43 -14.18
N LYS A 365 14.27 12.67 -15.45
CA LYS A 365 14.59 14.01 -15.98
C LYS A 365 13.43 15.00 -15.85
N GLU A 366 12.22 14.60 -16.25
CA GLU A 366 11.06 15.50 -16.23
C GLU A 366 10.61 15.79 -14.79
N PHE A 367 10.59 14.78 -13.92
CA PHE A 367 10.22 15.00 -12.52
C PHE A 367 11.26 15.83 -11.78
N THR A 368 12.56 15.64 -12.04
CA THR A 368 13.64 16.48 -11.50
C THR A 368 13.48 17.93 -11.94
N LYS A 369 13.21 18.17 -13.21
CA LYS A 369 12.98 19.51 -13.77
C LYS A 369 11.77 20.20 -13.12
N GLU A 370 10.64 19.50 -12.98
CA GLU A 370 9.44 20.05 -12.35
C GLU A 370 9.65 20.30 -10.84
N LEU A 371 10.37 19.41 -10.16
CA LEU A 371 10.74 19.64 -8.76
C LEU A 371 11.58 20.90 -8.60
N LYS A 372 12.67 21.03 -9.38
CA LYS A 372 13.56 22.22 -9.35
C LYS A 372 12.75 23.49 -9.57
N ALA A 373 11.92 23.55 -10.61
CA ALA A 373 11.10 24.73 -10.92
C ALA A 373 10.12 25.07 -9.78
N THR A 374 9.57 24.08 -9.12
CA THR A 374 8.63 24.26 -8.00
C THR A 374 9.36 24.77 -6.75
N LEU A 375 10.52 24.20 -6.42
CA LEU A 375 11.35 24.64 -5.31
C LEU A 375 11.88 26.06 -5.54
N GLU A 376 12.41 26.36 -6.74
CA GLU A 376 12.88 27.72 -7.10
C GLU A 376 11.78 28.76 -6.92
N LYS A 377 10.55 28.44 -7.33
CA LYS A 377 9.40 29.35 -7.16
C LYS A 377 9.16 29.68 -5.68
N SER A 378 9.18 28.71 -4.79
CA SER A 378 8.98 28.91 -3.36
C SER A 378 10.14 29.71 -2.74
N ILE A 379 11.38 29.34 -3.09
CA ILE A 379 12.60 30.02 -2.63
C ILE A 379 12.59 31.50 -3.06
N ASP A 380 12.33 31.77 -4.34
CA ASP A 380 12.31 33.14 -4.88
C ASP A 380 11.15 33.97 -4.31
N SER A 381 10.09 33.34 -3.82
CA SER A 381 9.00 34.00 -3.08
C SER A 381 9.31 34.23 -1.61
N GLY A 382 10.41 33.69 -1.10
CA GLY A 382 10.79 33.76 0.31
C GLY A 382 9.96 32.86 1.23
N ASN A 383 9.25 31.89 0.68
CA ASN A 383 8.42 30.95 1.42
C ASN A 383 9.21 29.68 1.78
N LYS A 384 8.91 29.11 2.95
CA LYS A 384 9.35 27.74 3.26
C LYS A 384 8.61 26.76 2.37
N PHE A 385 9.26 25.68 2.01
CA PHE A 385 8.64 24.62 1.20
C PHE A 385 8.61 23.27 1.91
N PHE A 386 7.58 22.51 1.65
CA PHE A 386 7.49 21.07 1.83
C PHE A 386 7.31 20.41 0.48
N SER A 387 8.26 19.58 0.09
CA SER A 387 8.17 18.82 -1.16
C SER A 387 8.25 17.32 -0.92
N PHE A 388 7.27 16.59 -1.44
CA PHE A 388 7.24 15.14 -1.46
C PHE A 388 7.64 14.65 -2.86
N TYR A 389 8.93 14.34 -3.02
CA TYR A 389 9.50 13.82 -4.25
C TYR A 389 9.48 12.30 -4.23
N ALA A 390 8.44 11.72 -4.81
CA ALA A 390 8.17 10.29 -4.81
C ALA A 390 8.45 9.70 -6.20
N THR A 391 9.67 9.25 -6.44
CA THR A 391 10.04 8.62 -7.72
C THR A 391 9.29 7.30 -7.93
N PRO A 392 8.95 6.90 -9.17
CA PRO A 392 8.45 5.56 -9.45
C PRO A 392 9.56 4.50 -9.46
N TRP A 393 10.82 4.88 -9.28
CA TRP A 393 11.99 4.02 -9.41
C TRP A 393 12.49 3.47 -8.06
N PRO A 394 13.09 2.27 -8.09
CA PRO A 394 13.26 1.31 -9.18
C PRO A 394 12.14 0.27 -9.34
N HIS A 395 10.86 0.66 -9.24
CA HIS A 395 9.71 -0.22 -9.45
C HIS A 395 9.67 -0.78 -10.89
N TYR A 396 9.36 -2.07 -11.03
CA TYR A 396 9.19 -2.72 -12.34
C TYR A 396 7.89 -2.25 -13.05
N PRO A 397 7.87 -2.10 -14.40
CA PRO A 397 8.99 -2.22 -15.34
C PRO A 397 9.98 -1.05 -15.19
N ILE A 398 11.27 -1.36 -15.26
CA ILE A 398 12.33 -0.38 -15.04
C ILE A 398 12.72 0.24 -16.37
N PHE A 399 12.86 1.56 -16.38
CA PHE A 399 13.33 2.34 -17.51
C PHE A 399 14.38 3.32 -17.03
N SER A 400 15.46 3.45 -17.78
CA SER A 400 16.55 4.35 -17.49
C SER A 400 17.10 4.93 -18.81
N ASP A 401 17.60 6.16 -18.78
CA ASP A 401 18.36 6.79 -19.85
C ASP A 401 19.81 7.05 -19.42
N ASN A 402 20.34 6.27 -18.49
CA ASN A 402 21.68 6.48 -17.92
C ASN A 402 22.80 6.45 -18.98
N ASN A 403 22.59 5.74 -20.09
CA ASN A 403 23.52 5.72 -21.23
C ASN A 403 23.37 6.93 -22.18
N GLY A 404 22.38 7.81 -21.94
CA GLY A 404 22.16 9.05 -22.69
C GLY A 404 21.73 8.87 -24.15
N ASN A 405 21.24 7.69 -24.53
CA ASN A 405 20.84 7.40 -25.91
C ASN A 405 19.36 7.72 -26.21
N GLY A 406 18.60 8.20 -25.21
CA GLY A 406 17.18 8.53 -25.33
C GLY A 406 16.29 7.32 -25.57
N LYS A 407 16.76 6.12 -25.29
CA LYS A 407 16.00 4.88 -25.41
C LYS A 407 16.07 4.18 -24.07
N GLY A 408 14.91 3.99 -23.45
CA GLY A 408 14.82 3.20 -22.24
C GLY A 408 15.50 1.84 -22.40
N ASP A 409 16.53 1.61 -21.61
CA ASP A 409 17.24 0.34 -21.63
C ASP A 409 16.54 -0.63 -20.67
N THR A 410 16.22 -1.82 -21.18
CA THR A 410 15.61 -2.92 -20.41
C THR A 410 16.60 -4.08 -20.26
N THR A 411 17.89 -3.77 -20.27
CA THR A 411 18.95 -4.77 -20.08
C THR A 411 18.98 -5.29 -18.65
N ASP A 412 19.75 -6.34 -18.39
CA ASP A 412 19.90 -6.95 -17.06
C ASP A 412 20.46 -5.98 -16.00
N ASP A 413 21.11 -4.89 -16.43
CA ASP A 413 21.69 -3.85 -15.56
C ASP A 413 20.73 -2.67 -15.31
N SER A 414 19.52 -2.69 -15.85
CA SER A 414 18.56 -1.56 -15.76
C SER A 414 18.22 -1.14 -14.33
N TYR A 415 18.24 -2.05 -13.37
CA TYR A 415 18.00 -1.75 -11.95
C TYR A 415 19.11 -0.86 -11.36
N VAL A 416 20.36 -1.17 -11.62
CA VAL A 416 21.54 -0.39 -11.20
C VAL A 416 21.53 0.97 -11.88
N ASP A 417 21.39 0.97 -13.22
CA ASP A 417 21.39 2.18 -14.04
C ASP A 417 20.31 3.17 -13.61
N CYS A 418 19.11 2.67 -13.26
CA CYS A 418 17.98 3.48 -12.81
C CYS A 418 18.28 4.20 -11.48
N ILE A 419 18.90 3.51 -10.52
CA ILE A 419 19.28 4.08 -9.23
C ILE A 419 20.41 5.11 -9.40
N GLU A 420 21.42 4.81 -10.22
CA GLU A 420 22.54 5.70 -10.48
C GLU A 420 22.14 6.94 -11.29
N GLU A 421 21.21 6.80 -12.25
CA GLU A 421 20.58 7.94 -12.94
C GLU A 421 19.84 8.84 -11.96
N PHE A 422 19.08 8.22 -11.05
CA PHE A 422 18.34 8.96 -10.03
C PHE A 422 19.29 9.68 -9.07
N ASP A 423 20.37 9.03 -8.62
CA ASP A 423 21.39 9.66 -7.78
C ASP A 423 22.02 10.89 -8.47
N LYS A 424 22.33 10.80 -9.78
CA LYS A 424 22.80 11.97 -10.55
C LYS A 424 21.78 13.11 -10.53
N SER A 425 20.50 12.78 -10.71
CA SER A 425 19.43 13.78 -10.73
C SER A 425 19.27 14.48 -9.38
N LEU A 426 19.51 13.75 -8.28
CA LEU A 426 19.56 14.35 -6.94
C LEU A 426 20.72 15.33 -6.82
N GLY A 427 21.88 15.03 -7.42
CA GLY A 427 23.00 15.97 -7.50
C GLY A 427 22.60 17.31 -8.13
N GLU A 428 21.79 17.28 -9.22
CA GLU A 428 21.31 18.52 -9.84
C GLU A 428 20.34 19.32 -8.95
N ILE A 429 19.55 18.63 -8.12
CA ILE A 429 18.64 19.27 -7.16
C ILE A 429 19.48 19.90 -6.04
N PHE A 430 20.46 19.19 -5.53
CA PHE A 430 21.33 19.68 -4.45
C PHE A 430 22.20 20.86 -4.90
N ASP A 431 22.76 20.82 -6.13
CA ASP A 431 23.47 21.95 -6.73
C ASP A 431 22.56 23.19 -6.82
N MET A 432 21.30 23.03 -7.24
CA MET A 432 20.34 24.13 -7.27
C MET A 432 20.05 24.72 -5.88
N LEU A 433 19.87 23.87 -4.85
CA LEU A 433 19.65 24.33 -3.47
C LEU A 433 20.88 25.07 -2.91
N GLU A 434 22.09 24.62 -3.23
CA GLU A 434 23.34 25.31 -2.91
C GLU A 434 23.45 26.66 -3.61
N ASP A 435 23.22 26.70 -4.94
CA ASP A 435 23.24 27.93 -5.74
C ASP A 435 22.23 28.97 -5.23
N LYS A 436 21.08 28.54 -4.74
CA LYS A 436 20.06 29.39 -4.09
C LYS A 436 20.40 29.73 -2.63
N GLY A 437 21.43 29.13 -2.05
CA GLY A 437 21.87 29.36 -0.67
C GLY A 437 20.89 28.84 0.40
N VAL A 438 20.09 27.82 0.08
CA VAL A 438 19.08 27.24 1.00
C VAL A 438 19.33 25.78 1.32
N PHE A 439 20.39 25.15 0.80
CA PHE A 439 20.70 23.75 1.10
C PHE A 439 20.84 23.51 2.60
N ASP A 440 21.58 24.35 3.28
CA ASP A 440 21.79 24.27 4.74
C ASP A 440 20.51 24.42 5.56
N ASP A 441 19.55 25.19 5.05
CA ASP A 441 18.23 25.41 5.67
C ASP A 441 17.19 24.35 5.27
N THR A 442 17.60 23.34 4.51
CA THR A 442 16.71 22.28 4.02
C THR A 442 16.98 20.96 4.75
N MET A 443 15.94 20.41 5.38
CA MET A 443 15.94 19.04 5.89
C MET A 443 15.61 18.10 4.75
N ILE A 444 16.58 17.30 4.33
CA ILE A 444 16.43 16.29 3.28
C ILE A 444 16.31 14.93 3.95
N ILE A 445 15.20 14.24 3.67
CA ILE A 445 14.89 12.89 4.17
C ILE A 445 14.85 11.94 2.97
N PHE A 446 15.75 10.96 2.94
CA PHE A 446 15.80 9.94 1.90
C PHE A 446 15.36 8.59 2.47
N THR A 447 14.39 7.93 1.82
CA THR A 447 13.89 6.61 2.23
C THR A 447 13.19 5.89 1.07
N SER A 448 12.64 4.69 1.31
CA SER A 448 11.80 3.92 0.38
C SER A 448 10.44 3.57 1.00
N ASP A 449 9.44 3.34 0.17
CA ASP A 449 8.09 2.99 0.63
C ASP A 449 7.97 1.51 1.06
N ASN A 450 8.76 0.60 0.50
CA ASN A 450 8.89 -0.80 0.92
C ASN A 450 10.19 -1.40 0.36
N GLY A 451 10.50 -2.61 0.78
CA GLY A 451 11.64 -3.36 0.25
C GLY A 451 11.43 -3.78 -1.22
N PRO A 452 12.47 -4.26 -1.91
CA PRO A 452 12.53 -4.40 -3.35
C PRO A 452 11.59 -5.47 -3.90
N GLY A 453 11.20 -5.28 -5.17
CA GLY A 453 10.56 -6.27 -6.02
C GLY A 453 11.48 -7.46 -6.35
N ARG A 454 11.29 -8.05 -7.52
CA ARG A 454 12.12 -9.20 -7.96
C ARG A 454 13.49 -8.79 -8.46
N GLU A 455 13.60 -7.58 -8.95
CA GLU A 455 14.77 -7.00 -9.62
C GLU A 455 15.86 -6.61 -8.62
N GLY A 456 15.46 -6.17 -7.43
CA GLY A 456 16.37 -5.79 -6.36
C GLY A 456 16.83 -6.96 -5.49
N VAL A 457 17.92 -6.76 -4.76
CA VAL A 457 18.54 -7.75 -3.89
C VAL A 457 18.41 -7.32 -2.44
N THR A 458 17.86 -8.17 -1.57
CA THR A 458 17.67 -7.89 -0.15
C THR A 458 18.89 -8.18 0.73
N GLY A 459 20.02 -8.52 0.10
CA GLY A 459 21.21 -8.93 0.84
C GLY A 459 20.96 -10.18 1.67
N SER A 460 21.28 -10.12 2.97
CA SER A 460 21.02 -11.21 3.92
C SER A 460 19.60 -11.22 4.50
N LEU A 461 18.78 -10.19 4.21
CA LEU A 461 17.43 -10.08 4.79
C LEU A 461 16.46 -11.04 4.11
N ARG A 462 15.61 -11.66 4.90
CA ARG A 462 14.59 -12.59 4.41
C ARG A 462 13.42 -11.83 3.78
N GLY A 463 12.83 -12.40 2.74
CA GLY A 463 11.66 -11.86 2.06
C GLY A 463 11.99 -10.72 1.11
N ARG A 464 10.98 -10.04 0.64
CA ARG A 464 11.00 -8.88 -0.27
C ARG A 464 9.62 -8.24 -0.31
N LYS A 465 9.36 -7.28 -1.19
CA LYS A 465 8.02 -6.70 -1.43
C LYS A 465 6.92 -7.76 -1.28
N ASN A 466 5.79 -7.39 -0.72
CA ASN A 466 4.67 -8.29 -0.40
C ASN A 466 4.94 -9.28 0.77
N THR A 467 6.04 -9.14 1.51
CA THR A 467 6.28 -9.93 2.73
C THR A 467 6.56 -9.03 3.92
N THR A 468 6.14 -9.43 5.10
CA THR A 468 6.41 -8.71 6.36
C THR A 468 7.73 -9.11 7.02
N PHE A 469 8.54 -9.92 6.34
CA PHE A 469 9.94 -10.14 6.71
C PHE A 469 10.78 -8.90 6.42
N ASP A 470 11.92 -8.78 7.07
CA ASP A 470 12.74 -7.56 6.99
C ASP A 470 13.17 -7.18 5.57
N GLY A 471 13.36 -8.15 4.67
CA GLY A 471 13.62 -7.86 3.25
C GLY A 471 12.48 -7.13 2.52
N GLY A 472 11.24 -7.18 3.05
CA GLY A 472 10.10 -6.43 2.50
C GLY A 472 9.74 -5.18 3.29
N MET A 473 10.23 -5.06 4.52
CA MET A 473 9.82 -4.00 5.45
C MET A 473 10.95 -3.05 5.81
N LYS A 474 12.20 -3.51 5.86
CA LYS A 474 13.35 -2.69 6.22
C LYS A 474 13.80 -1.88 5.01
N VAL A 475 13.86 -0.56 5.17
CA VAL A 475 14.17 0.41 4.11
C VAL A 475 15.32 1.32 4.55
N PRO A 476 16.10 1.89 3.61
CA PRO A 476 17.12 2.88 3.95
C PRO A 476 16.45 4.13 4.53
N MET A 477 17.15 4.83 5.42
CA MET A 477 16.71 6.10 5.96
C MET A 477 17.91 6.98 6.28
N ILE A 478 18.02 8.10 5.55
CA ILE A 478 19.06 9.11 5.73
C ILE A 478 18.38 10.46 5.97
N VAL A 479 18.89 11.22 6.93
CA VAL A 479 18.46 12.59 7.19
C VAL A 479 19.65 13.53 7.14
N SER A 480 19.59 14.55 6.31
CA SER A 480 20.56 15.63 6.23
C SER A 480 19.87 16.95 6.55
N TYR A 481 20.43 17.69 7.52
CA TYR A 481 20.00 19.04 7.85
C TYR A 481 21.18 19.81 8.46
N PRO A 482 22.06 20.41 7.63
CA PRO A 482 23.31 21.03 8.08
C PRO A 482 23.12 22.15 9.12
N LYS A 483 22.12 23.03 8.94
CA LYS A 483 21.78 24.03 9.96
C LYS A 483 21.35 23.39 11.28
N GLY A 484 20.64 22.28 11.21
CA GLY A 484 20.22 21.49 12.39
C GLY A 484 21.42 20.93 13.15
N VAL A 485 22.45 20.47 12.44
CA VAL A 485 23.72 20.04 13.07
C VAL A 485 24.39 21.22 13.79
N ARG A 486 24.51 22.37 13.13
CA ARG A 486 25.15 23.54 13.71
C ARG A 486 24.42 24.12 14.91
N ASN A 487 23.10 24.03 14.94
CA ASN A 487 22.29 24.53 16.08
C ASN A 487 21.96 23.45 17.13
N GLY A 488 22.45 22.20 16.95
CA GLY A 488 22.29 21.11 17.90
C GLY A 488 20.91 20.42 17.87
N THR A 489 20.11 20.65 16.84
CA THR A 489 18.82 19.94 16.67
C THR A 489 18.96 18.63 15.91
N ILE A 490 20.12 18.38 15.31
CA ILE A 490 20.54 17.12 14.69
C ILE A 490 21.88 16.69 15.28
N ALA A 491 22.00 15.45 15.72
CA ALA A 491 23.26 14.90 16.20
C ALA A 491 24.24 14.67 15.05
N ASN A 492 25.53 14.80 15.35
CA ASN A 492 26.58 14.63 14.37
C ASN A 492 27.76 13.84 14.95
N THR A 493 28.31 12.93 14.16
CA THR A 493 29.57 12.22 14.43
C THR A 493 30.35 12.06 13.13
N ALA A 494 31.66 11.89 13.22
CA ALA A 494 32.49 11.62 12.06
C ALA A 494 32.00 10.34 11.33
N GLY A 495 31.69 10.46 10.05
CA GLY A 495 31.12 9.38 9.21
C GLY A 495 29.61 9.15 9.40
N GLY A 496 28.89 10.16 9.91
CA GLY A 496 27.45 10.11 10.12
C GLY A 496 27.01 9.62 11.50
N TYR A 497 25.89 10.14 12.00
CA TYR A 497 25.30 9.70 13.27
C TYR A 497 24.41 8.49 13.04
N LYS A 498 24.87 7.35 13.58
CA LYS A 498 24.20 6.06 13.37
C LYS A 498 23.20 5.80 14.49
N ILE A 499 21.96 5.57 14.11
CA ILE A 499 20.84 5.28 15.02
C ILE A 499 20.43 3.82 14.85
N GLU A 500 20.60 3.06 15.93
CA GLU A 500 20.27 1.63 16.01
C GLU A 500 18.81 1.40 16.42
N SER A 501 18.15 2.42 16.98
CA SER A 501 16.75 2.36 17.41
C SER A 501 15.83 2.02 16.24
N SER A 502 14.87 1.12 16.49
CA SER A 502 13.84 0.78 15.49
C SER A 502 12.78 1.87 15.39
N ALA A 503 12.53 2.35 14.17
CA ALA A 503 11.51 3.34 13.84
C ALA A 503 10.82 3.00 12.50
N MET A 504 9.77 3.73 12.17
CA MET A 504 8.88 3.39 11.06
C MET A 504 8.45 4.65 10.29
N LEU A 505 7.98 4.49 9.05
CA LEU A 505 7.49 5.61 8.22
C LEU A 505 6.40 6.45 8.91
N THR A 506 5.57 5.88 9.79
CA THR A 506 4.58 6.61 10.57
C THR A 506 5.19 7.71 11.44
N ASP A 507 6.46 7.57 11.84
CA ASP A 507 7.14 8.49 12.75
C ASP A 507 7.53 9.81 12.09
N LEU A 508 7.54 9.83 10.75
CA LEU A 508 7.87 11.04 9.99
C LEU A 508 6.83 12.15 10.17
N PHE A 509 5.54 11.81 10.28
CA PHE A 509 4.48 12.79 10.50
C PHE A 509 4.73 13.64 11.79
N PRO A 510 4.77 13.06 12.99
CA PRO A 510 4.99 13.85 14.19
C PRO A 510 6.39 14.49 14.25
N THR A 511 7.39 13.84 13.66
CA THR A 511 8.77 14.36 13.67
C THR A 511 8.92 15.61 12.81
N ILE A 512 8.46 15.57 11.57
CA ILE A 512 8.54 16.70 10.63
C ILE A 512 7.74 17.90 11.17
N LEU A 513 6.53 17.64 11.67
CA LEU A 513 5.71 18.72 12.27
C LEU A 513 6.41 19.37 13.46
N SER A 514 7.06 18.58 14.31
CA SER A 514 7.82 19.14 15.44
C SER A 514 9.02 19.99 15.02
N TYR A 515 9.70 19.66 13.90
CA TYR A 515 10.75 20.50 13.33
C TYR A 515 10.20 21.80 12.71
N ALA A 516 8.96 21.79 12.27
CA ALA A 516 8.26 23.00 11.81
C ALA A 516 7.70 23.87 12.96
N GLY A 517 7.87 23.46 14.22
CA GLY A 517 7.32 24.15 15.39
C GLY A 517 5.87 23.78 15.69
N VAL A 518 5.37 22.69 15.11
CA VAL A 518 4.02 22.16 15.34
C VAL A 518 4.12 20.97 16.30
N ASP A 519 4.03 21.25 17.60
CA ASP A 519 4.09 20.22 18.66
C ASP A 519 2.71 19.79 19.17
N VAL A 520 1.63 20.34 18.60
CA VAL A 520 0.25 19.96 18.92
C VAL A 520 -0.28 19.05 17.82
N PHE A 521 -0.51 17.80 18.15
CA PHE A 521 -1.06 16.79 17.21
C PHE A 521 -2.57 16.65 17.34
N PRO A 522 -3.28 16.10 16.33
CA PRO A 522 -4.71 15.87 16.39
C PRO A 522 -5.10 15.03 17.62
N SER A 523 -6.02 15.56 18.45
CA SER A 523 -6.43 14.91 19.71
C SER A 523 -7.60 13.95 19.55
N ASP A 524 -8.33 14.03 18.42
CA ASP A 524 -9.52 13.25 18.10
C ASP A 524 -9.21 11.85 17.55
N ARG A 525 -7.95 11.62 17.18
CA ARG A 525 -7.51 10.39 16.52
C ARG A 525 -6.18 9.87 17.07
N ILE A 526 -5.97 8.56 16.90
CA ILE A 526 -4.69 7.92 17.22
C ILE A 526 -3.71 8.26 16.11
N ILE A 527 -2.58 8.86 16.47
CA ILE A 527 -1.36 8.89 15.66
C ILE A 527 -0.52 7.72 16.16
N ASP A 528 -0.16 6.80 15.26
CA ASP A 528 0.61 5.59 15.62
C ASP A 528 2.12 5.87 15.66
N GLY A 529 2.57 6.88 14.91
CA GLY A 529 3.96 7.32 14.89
C GLY A 529 4.37 8.08 16.15
N VAL A 530 5.66 8.02 16.45
CA VAL A 530 6.31 8.76 17.55
C VAL A 530 7.22 9.85 17.01
N ASN A 531 7.43 10.91 17.79
CA ASN A 531 8.34 11.99 17.44
C ASN A 531 9.79 11.55 17.67
N LEU A 532 10.60 11.53 16.63
CA LEU A 532 12.00 11.12 16.65
C LEU A 532 12.98 12.27 16.94
N LYS A 533 12.49 13.49 17.21
CA LYS A 533 13.35 14.68 17.37
C LYS A 533 14.41 14.51 18.45
N SER A 534 14.07 13.94 19.61
CA SER A 534 15.02 13.69 20.69
C SER A 534 16.08 12.63 20.31
N LEU A 535 15.70 11.66 19.49
CA LEU A 535 16.61 10.66 18.96
C LEU A 535 17.55 11.26 17.89
N TRP A 536 17.00 12.07 16.98
CA TRP A 536 17.77 12.72 15.93
C TRP A 536 18.70 13.81 16.44
N SER A 537 18.33 14.49 17.54
CA SER A 537 19.20 15.49 18.18
C SER A 537 20.29 14.87 19.07
N GLY A 538 20.23 13.57 19.35
CA GLY A 538 21.14 12.92 20.29
C GLY A 538 20.87 13.24 21.76
N GLU A 539 19.70 13.85 22.07
CA GLU A 539 19.24 14.05 23.45
C GLU A 539 19.05 12.71 24.18
N VAL A 540 18.62 11.69 23.46
CA VAL A 540 18.62 10.30 23.91
C VAL A 540 19.64 9.49 23.12
N ALA A 541 20.14 8.39 23.71
CA ALA A 541 21.14 7.56 23.07
C ALA A 541 20.62 6.91 21.76
N PRO A 542 21.49 6.63 20.78
CA PRO A 542 21.10 6.15 19.45
C PRO A 542 20.44 4.77 19.44
N ASP A 543 20.61 3.99 20.51
CA ASP A 543 19.97 2.70 20.78
C ASP A 543 18.72 2.82 21.67
N SER A 544 18.34 4.05 22.06
CA SER A 544 17.15 4.32 22.89
C SER A 544 15.89 3.85 22.19
N ARG A 545 15.04 3.12 22.91
CA ARG A 545 13.78 2.63 22.38
C ARG A 545 12.73 3.72 22.34
N VAL A 546 12.17 3.95 21.17
CA VAL A 546 11.11 4.95 20.94
C VAL A 546 9.73 4.30 20.79
N HIS A 547 9.68 3.01 20.49
CA HIS A 547 8.45 2.23 20.40
C HIS A 547 8.46 1.08 21.42
N ASP A 548 7.34 0.86 22.11
CA ASP A 548 7.11 -0.33 22.91
C ASP A 548 6.98 -1.60 22.03
N ALA A 549 6.35 -1.45 20.87
CA ALA A 549 6.21 -2.49 19.86
C ALA A 549 5.96 -1.90 18.47
N LEU A 550 6.50 -2.53 17.43
CA LEU A 550 6.18 -2.27 16.03
C LEU A 550 5.28 -3.39 15.49
N PHE A 551 4.24 -3.02 14.78
CA PHE A 551 3.28 -3.96 14.20
C PHE A 551 3.38 -3.95 12.67
N TYR A 552 3.53 -5.14 12.09
CA TYR A 552 3.72 -5.34 10.66
C TYR A 552 2.43 -5.81 10.02
N MET A 553 1.91 -4.99 9.10
CA MET A 553 0.61 -5.22 8.48
C MET A 553 0.75 -5.65 7.03
N LYS A 554 -0.12 -6.57 6.61
CA LYS A 554 -0.31 -6.92 5.21
C LYS A 554 -1.78 -7.20 4.96
N LYS A 555 -2.36 -6.57 3.93
CA LYS A 555 -3.77 -6.74 3.53
C LYS A 555 -4.73 -6.61 4.72
N GLY A 556 -4.58 -5.55 5.50
CA GLY A 556 -5.42 -5.27 6.66
C GLY A 556 -5.25 -6.20 7.87
N THR A 557 -4.28 -7.12 7.79
CA THR A 557 -3.99 -8.07 8.87
C THR A 557 -2.65 -7.75 9.52
N VAL A 558 -2.62 -7.67 10.84
CA VAL A 558 -1.38 -7.57 11.61
C VAL A 558 -0.73 -8.96 11.59
N GLN A 559 0.35 -9.13 10.82
CA GLN A 559 1.02 -10.42 10.65
C GLN A 559 2.09 -10.67 11.69
N ALA A 560 2.84 -9.62 12.05
CA ALA A 560 3.93 -9.73 13.01
C ALA A 560 3.92 -8.59 14.03
N VAL A 561 4.62 -8.82 15.12
CA VAL A 561 4.99 -7.82 16.12
C VAL A 561 6.49 -7.94 16.42
N GLN A 562 7.16 -6.81 16.48
CA GLN A 562 8.52 -6.68 16.98
C GLN A 562 8.48 -5.90 18.28
N MET A 563 9.09 -6.42 19.32
CA MET A 563 9.20 -5.74 20.60
C MET A 563 10.39 -6.25 21.42
N PRO A 564 10.90 -5.42 22.32
CA PRO A 564 11.95 -5.81 23.26
C PRO A 564 11.42 -6.76 24.33
N VAL A 565 12.20 -7.79 24.65
CA VAL A 565 11.94 -8.67 25.80
C VAL A 565 13.24 -8.95 26.54
N GLU A 566 13.18 -8.84 27.86
CA GLU A 566 14.31 -9.20 28.71
C GLU A 566 14.43 -10.73 28.89
N VAL A 567 15.60 -11.26 28.58
CA VAL A 567 15.93 -12.69 28.76
C VAL A 567 17.27 -12.79 29.48
N GLY A 568 17.24 -13.34 30.70
CA GLY A 568 18.47 -13.53 31.49
C GLY A 568 19.17 -12.22 31.89
N GLY A 569 18.44 -11.12 32.09
CA GLY A 569 18.98 -9.81 32.44
C GLY A 569 19.50 -8.98 31.26
N VAL A 570 19.28 -9.45 30.03
CA VAL A 570 19.61 -8.73 28.78
C VAL A 570 18.35 -8.55 27.97
N THR A 571 18.13 -7.33 27.49
CA THR A 571 16.97 -7.01 26.60
C THR A 571 17.37 -7.21 25.16
N TYR A 572 16.60 -8.02 24.43
CA TYR A 572 16.77 -8.29 23.01
C TYR A 572 15.52 -7.88 22.23
N ASP A 573 15.67 -7.51 20.97
CA ASP A 573 14.59 -7.32 20.04
C ASP A 573 14.15 -8.65 19.44
N PHE A 574 12.87 -8.99 19.67
CA PHE A 574 12.26 -10.18 19.10
C PHE A 574 11.17 -9.82 18.12
N LYS A 575 11.07 -10.60 17.04
CA LYS A 575 9.98 -10.50 16.06
C LYS A 575 9.22 -11.81 16.00
N TYR A 576 7.90 -11.72 16.12
CA TYR A 576 7.03 -12.89 16.17
C TYR A 576 5.95 -12.85 15.11
N TYR A 577 5.76 -13.99 14.46
CA TYR A 577 4.70 -14.25 13.49
C TYR A 577 3.80 -15.36 14.01
N GLN A 578 2.52 -15.05 14.24
CA GLN A 578 1.54 -16.10 14.53
C GLN A 578 1.30 -16.96 13.29
N LYS A 579 1.16 -16.32 12.13
CA LYS A 579 1.06 -16.94 10.82
C LYS A 579 1.66 -15.98 9.79
N VAL A 580 2.46 -16.49 8.90
CA VAL A 580 3.02 -15.74 7.77
C VAL A 580 3.04 -16.63 6.54
N ARG A 581 2.73 -16.05 5.39
CA ARG A 581 2.90 -16.69 4.09
C ARG A 581 4.13 -16.13 3.43
N THR A 582 4.98 -16.99 2.90
CA THR A 582 6.08 -16.60 2.04
C THR A 582 5.64 -16.83 0.60
N GLU A 583 5.70 -15.80 -0.21
CA GLU A 583 5.56 -15.95 -1.66
C GLU A 583 6.84 -16.59 -2.21
N ASN A 584 6.96 -17.90 -2.06
CA ASN A 584 8.01 -18.65 -2.71
C ASN A 584 7.45 -19.31 -3.96
N SER A 585 7.88 -18.79 -5.11
CA SER A 585 7.67 -19.32 -6.45
C SER A 585 6.21 -19.71 -6.81
N ALA A 586 5.90 -19.67 -8.06
CA ALA A 586 4.60 -19.74 -8.73
C ALA A 586 3.64 -20.88 -8.32
N PHE A 587 3.97 -21.76 -7.37
CA PHE A 587 3.19 -22.98 -7.19
C PHE A 587 2.86 -23.39 -5.74
N ILE A 588 3.54 -22.89 -4.70
CA ILE A 588 3.26 -23.33 -3.32
C ILE A 588 3.40 -22.15 -2.35
N ASP A 589 2.28 -21.64 -1.89
CA ASP A 589 2.17 -20.68 -0.81
C ASP A 589 2.43 -21.41 0.52
N GLN A 590 3.65 -21.37 1.02
CA GLN A 590 3.98 -22.00 2.29
C GLN A 590 3.54 -21.12 3.46
N GLN A 591 2.63 -21.64 4.25
CA GLN A 591 2.20 -21.01 5.49
C GLN A 591 3.08 -21.47 6.65
N TYR A 592 3.72 -20.51 7.30
CA TYR A 592 4.47 -20.74 8.55
C TYR A 592 3.64 -20.29 9.74
N LYS A 593 3.78 -21.00 10.87
CA LYS A 593 3.06 -20.71 12.12
C LYS A 593 4.03 -20.66 13.29
N ASN A 594 3.77 -19.72 14.20
CA ASN A 594 4.55 -19.56 15.44
C ASN A 594 6.06 -19.43 15.18
N TYR A 595 6.46 -18.43 14.43
CA TYR A 595 7.85 -18.10 14.17
C TYR A 595 8.28 -16.98 15.11
N LEU A 596 9.35 -17.21 15.86
CA LEU A 596 10.00 -16.25 16.72
C LEU A 596 11.46 -16.11 16.30
N PHE A 597 11.92 -14.88 16.11
CA PHE A 597 13.30 -14.54 15.79
C PHE A 597 13.85 -13.57 16.81
N ASN A 598 15.12 -13.71 17.17
CA ASN A 598 15.88 -12.73 17.92
C ASN A 598 16.66 -11.89 16.92
N LEU A 599 16.24 -10.68 16.64
CA LEU A 599 16.80 -9.85 15.57
C LEU A 599 18.23 -9.37 15.87
N ASP A 600 18.62 -9.26 17.14
CA ASP A 600 20.00 -8.91 17.51
C ASP A 600 21.00 -10.03 17.19
N LYS A 601 20.54 -11.29 17.16
CA LYS A 601 21.38 -12.46 16.88
C LYS A 601 21.14 -13.07 15.50
N ASP A 602 19.96 -12.88 14.97
CA ASP A 602 19.48 -13.43 13.68
C ASP A 602 18.70 -12.37 12.89
N PRO A 603 19.38 -11.30 12.44
CA PRO A 603 18.73 -10.24 11.66
C PRO A 603 18.21 -10.73 10.30
N ALA A 604 18.60 -11.92 9.86
CA ALA A 604 18.15 -12.56 8.64
C ALA A 604 16.84 -13.35 8.81
N GLU A 605 16.27 -13.42 10.02
CA GLU A 605 15.05 -14.20 10.33
C GLU A 605 15.13 -15.66 9.86
N GLY A 606 16.32 -16.26 10.01
CA GLY A 606 16.62 -17.62 9.52
C GLY A 606 16.22 -18.74 10.47
N TYR A 607 16.30 -18.50 11.79
CA TYR A 607 16.21 -19.54 12.81
C TYR A 607 15.03 -19.32 13.75
N ASN A 608 13.96 -20.10 13.56
CA ASN A 608 12.81 -20.07 14.44
C ASN A 608 13.14 -20.64 15.83
N ILE A 609 13.08 -19.80 16.86
CA ILE A 609 13.37 -20.15 18.25
C ILE A 609 12.12 -20.25 19.14
N SER A 610 10.92 -20.28 18.56
CA SER A 610 9.67 -20.32 19.34
C SER A 610 9.55 -21.52 20.27
N MET A 611 10.16 -22.65 19.91
CA MET A 611 10.17 -23.86 20.75
C MET A 611 11.18 -23.79 21.90
N THR A 612 12.23 -23.00 21.75
CA THR A 612 13.27 -22.83 22.78
C THR A 612 13.02 -21.64 23.70
N CYS A 613 12.21 -20.68 23.25
CA CYS A 613 11.83 -19.48 24.00
C CYS A 613 10.29 -19.33 24.02
N PRO A 614 9.52 -20.28 24.55
CA PRO A 614 8.07 -20.26 24.51
C PRO A 614 7.46 -19.07 25.25
N ASP A 615 8.01 -18.66 26.39
CA ASP A 615 7.52 -17.52 27.18
C ASP A 615 7.63 -16.21 26.42
N VAL A 616 8.72 -16.03 25.65
CA VAL A 616 8.91 -14.87 24.78
C VAL A 616 7.87 -14.90 23.64
N ALA A 617 7.67 -16.07 23.01
CA ALA A 617 6.68 -16.22 21.95
C ALA A 617 5.25 -15.92 22.44
N ASP A 618 4.90 -16.36 23.66
CA ASP A 618 3.59 -16.10 24.27
C ASP A 618 3.41 -14.61 24.60
N THR A 619 4.46 -13.93 25.06
CA THR A 619 4.44 -12.48 25.33
C THR A 619 4.15 -11.70 24.05
N LEU A 620 4.88 -11.98 22.95
CA LEU A 620 4.65 -11.30 21.67
C LEU A 620 3.30 -11.68 21.04
N LEU A 621 2.88 -12.93 21.18
CA LEU A 621 1.55 -13.37 20.73
C LEU A 621 0.43 -12.61 21.46
N GLN A 622 0.60 -12.33 22.76
CA GLN A 622 -0.39 -11.56 23.51
C GLN A 622 -0.45 -10.11 23.00
N ALA A 623 0.70 -9.45 22.84
CA ALA A 623 0.76 -8.09 22.27
C ALA A 623 0.10 -8.02 20.88
N LEU A 624 0.37 -9.00 20.02
CA LEU A 624 -0.25 -9.12 18.71
C LEU A 624 -1.78 -9.24 18.79
N LYS A 625 -2.28 -10.07 19.71
CA LYS A 625 -3.73 -10.25 19.93
C LYS A 625 -4.40 -8.99 20.44
N ASP A 626 -3.77 -8.31 21.40
CA ASP A 626 -4.29 -7.09 22.00
C ASP A 626 -4.38 -5.96 20.98
N PHE A 627 -3.36 -5.80 20.15
CA PHE A 627 -3.37 -4.81 19.08
C PHE A 627 -4.43 -5.14 18.01
N ARG A 628 -4.56 -6.41 17.59
CA ARG A 628 -5.64 -6.83 16.67
C ARG A 628 -7.02 -6.58 17.25
N LYS A 629 -7.19 -6.81 18.55
CA LYS A 629 -8.45 -6.53 19.24
C LYS A 629 -8.76 -5.04 19.23
N SER A 630 -7.79 -4.18 19.56
CA SER A 630 -7.96 -2.73 19.56
C SER A 630 -8.32 -2.20 18.16
N LEU A 631 -7.66 -2.68 17.10
CA LEU A 631 -8.00 -2.36 15.71
C LEU A 631 -9.41 -2.82 15.33
N LYS A 632 -9.83 -4.00 15.78
CA LYS A 632 -11.19 -4.51 15.51
C LYS A 632 -12.26 -3.67 16.20
N GLU A 633 -12.02 -3.24 17.43
CA GLU A 633 -12.96 -2.44 18.24
C GLU A 633 -12.99 -0.98 17.80
N ASN A 634 -11.86 -0.44 17.37
CA ASN A 634 -11.72 0.96 16.96
C ASN A 634 -10.76 1.10 15.77
N ARG A 635 -11.17 0.61 14.61
CA ARG A 635 -10.34 0.61 13.41
C ARG A 635 -9.90 2.02 13.01
N ARG A 636 -10.84 2.98 13.01
CA ARG A 636 -10.56 4.39 12.68
C ARG A 636 -9.66 5.08 13.71
N GLY A 637 -9.45 4.50 14.87
CA GLY A 637 -8.61 5.08 15.91
C GLY A 637 -9.18 6.40 16.45
N ILE A 638 -10.49 6.47 16.64
CA ILE A 638 -11.16 7.64 17.24
C ILE A 638 -10.83 7.65 18.74
N LYS A 639 -10.47 8.83 19.26
CA LYS A 639 -10.22 9.08 20.69
C LYS A 639 -11.42 9.69 21.38
#